data_2c72c34ba11d1abd8521b92b3069ad3f
#
_entry.id   2c72c34ba11d1abd8521b92b3069ad3f
#
_cell.length_a   1.000
_cell.length_b   1.000
_cell.length_c   1.000
_cell.angle_alpha   90.00
_cell.angle_beta   90.00
_cell.angle_gamma   90.00
#
_symmetry.space_group_name_H-M   'P 1'
#
loop_
_entity.id
_entity.type
_entity.pdbx_description
1 polymer ?
#
loop_
_entity_poly.entity_id
_entity_poly.type
_entity_poly.pdbx_seq_one_letter_code
_entity_poly.pdbx_strand_id
1 'polypeptide(L)'
;MCGITGFFNIENSLELALRALETMRNRGLDCIGICGAGWLEHATDTESLKFQQGSELNVLGHRLHSMVNFVRQPIAYRGRLVANCELYNWKELGEKYGIEAENDADMLIKLIELKWRELERARDTGSPDPSVDHDIPETDVLRMLDELLAEVTGVYAFAYWLGDRIYIARDILGIKPLWYSTSGGFAFASEKKALVPTGRTDIKELNPREIFGYDLQNDTVTTFNRSFFSIQPEHTQPVENIKVDFRSLLENAVSVRFPDERFGILFSGGLDSTVIAYLCKTLGKKPGIDFTCYTAGLSEVQLPPDVEYAQRMAQELGLDLKVKRIGLEEVEEYLRQVVPLVEDTNVPKVGVALTMYAACVAAREDGIRVMFSGSGADELLAGYDRHKRSAEINRDCYADILKIYERNTYRDDVVSMNNNIELRVPYLDKRLVDYCLKIPAGYKMRADTNKWILRETAMDLGLPEELSLRKKQAAQYGSRFDKAIGKLAKRAGAGTKTEYLKQFYDRHNLKLGVLFSSGKDSNYAMHIMQEQNYSIECLITIKSQNPDSYMFHTPNISLANLQAEAMGIPLIEETTRGEKETELEDMKNAILRAKKEFGIEGIVTGALYSNYQRERIEKVCDELGLKVFSPLWHIDQEKEMRQLLSIGFDFIFSSVAAYGLDKSWVGRRIEERDVDRLVRLNQKIGLNVAGEGGEFESFVLDGPMYNKRIEVRAMEVIELDEYTAKVNITDAVLVDKD
;
A
#
# COMPACT_ATOMS: atom_id res chain seq x y z
N MET A 1 -12.65 -5.62 -15.19
CA MET A 1 -12.27 -6.19 -13.86
C MET A 1 -13.49 -6.49 -13.05
N CYS A 2 -13.51 -7.67 -12.43
CA CYS A 2 -14.68 -8.24 -11.79
C CYS A 2 -14.77 -7.87 -10.30
N GLY A 3 -15.95 -8.11 -9.71
CA GLY A 3 -16.15 -8.13 -8.27
C GLY A 3 -16.41 -9.55 -7.81
N ILE A 4 -15.66 -10.02 -6.79
CA ILE A 4 -15.87 -11.34 -6.20
C ILE A 4 -16.23 -11.22 -4.72
N THR A 5 -17.07 -12.13 -4.24
CA THR A 5 -17.44 -12.22 -2.82
C THR A 5 -17.80 -13.65 -2.43
N GLY A 6 -17.71 -13.97 -1.17
CA GLY A 6 -18.18 -15.25 -0.62
C GLY A 6 -18.46 -15.13 0.87
N PHE A 7 -19.43 -15.93 1.31
CA PHE A 7 -19.86 -16.03 2.71
C PHE A 7 -20.05 -17.51 3.05
N PHE A 8 -19.36 -17.98 4.08
CA PHE A 8 -19.26 -19.39 4.43
C PHE A 8 -19.41 -19.60 5.93
N ASN A 9 -20.17 -20.63 6.33
CA ASN A 9 -20.58 -20.89 7.72
C ASN A 9 -21.27 -19.67 8.35
N ILE A 10 -22.06 -18.94 7.57
CA ILE A 10 -22.71 -17.70 7.98
C ILE A 10 -24.20 -17.80 7.71
N GLU A 11 -25.00 -17.48 8.72
CA GLU A 11 -26.45 -17.36 8.53
C GLU A 11 -26.79 -16.22 7.57
N ASN A 12 -27.80 -16.42 6.73
CA ASN A 12 -28.21 -15.45 5.70
C ASN A 12 -27.12 -15.10 4.66
N SER A 13 -26.19 -16.02 4.40
CA SER A 13 -25.06 -15.80 3.48
C SER A 13 -25.51 -15.33 2.08
N LEU A 14 -26.69 -15.79 1.60
CA LEU A 14 -27.25 -15.36 0.34
C LEU A 14 -27.60 -13.85 0.34
N GLU A 15 -28.31 -13.38 1.37
CA GLU A 15 -28.66 -11.95 1.50
C GLU A 15 -27.39 -11.08 1.62
N LEU A 16 -26.42 -11.52 2.42
CA LEU A 16 -25.15 -10.83 2.58
C LEU A 16 -24.35 -10.78 1.27
N ALA A 17 -24.32 -11.87 0.51
CA ALA A 17 -23.67 -11.92 -0.79
C ALA A 17 -24.31 -10.97 -1.80
N LEU A 18 -25.64 -10.95 -1.88
CA LEU A 18 -26.40 -10.03 -2.75
C LEU A 18 -26.11 -8.56 -2.38
N ARG A 19 -26.09 -8.24 -1.08
CA ARG A 19 -25.75 -6.90 -0.59
C ARG A 19 -24.33 -6.50 -0.93
N ALA A 20 -23.37 -7.43 -0.79
CA ALA A 20 -21.98 -7.20 -1.18
C ALA A 20 -21.84 -6.98 -2.69
N LEU A 21 -22.51 -7.79 -3.53
CA LEU A 21 -22.53 -7.61 -4.98
C LEU A 21 -23.16 -6.27 -5.39
N GLU A 22 -24.22 -5.81 -4.70
CA GLU A 22 -24.83 -4.51 -4.99
C GLU A 22 -23.88 -3.35 -4.59
N THR A 23 -23.19 -3.45 -3.47
CA THR A 23 -22.16 -2.47 -3.07
C THR A 23 -21.05 -2.35 -4.11
N MET A 24 -20.71 -3.47 -4.78
CA MET A 24 -19.68 -3.53 -5.82
C MET A 24 -20.25 -3.45 -7.26
N ARG A 25 -21.46 -2.91 -7.46
CA ARG A 25 -22.13 -2.92 -8.79
C ARG A 25 -21.28 -2.33 -9.92
N ASN A 26 -20.44 -1.33 -9.60
CA ASN A 26 -19.58 -0.67 -10.58
C ASN A 26 -18.37 -1.52 -11.03
N ARG A 27 -18.08 -2.64 -10.37
CA ARG A 27 -16.97 -3.53 -10.76
C ARG A 27 -17.30 -4.41 -11.97
N GLY A 28 -18.56 -4.63 -12.27
CA GLY A 28 -18.97 -5.41 -13.43
C GLY A 28 -20.45 -5.19 -13.76
N LEU A 29 -20.70 -4.77 -14.99
CA LEU A 29 -22.04 -4.49 -15.50
C LEU A 29 -22.54 -5.53 -16.49
N ASP A 30 -21.71 -6.49 -16.90
CA ASP A 30 -22.02 -7.40 -17.99
C ASP A 30 -22.85 -8.61 -17.52
N CYS A 31 -22.62 -9.10 -16.30
CA CYS A 31 -23.37 -10.21 -15.71
C CYS A 31 -23.17 -10.28 -14.18
N ILE A 32 -24.17 -10.82 -13.50
CA ILE A 32 -24.06 -11.25 -12.10
C ILE A 32 -24.21 -12.76 -12.05
N GLY A 33 -23.40 -13.42 -11.24
CA GLY A 33 -23.54 -14.82 -10.94
C GLY A 33 -23.44 -15.09 -9.45
N ILE A 34 -24.15 -16.10 -8.98
CA ILE A 34 -24.16 -16.52 -7.59
C ILE A 34 -24.38 -18.03 -7.51
N CYS A 35 -23.72 -18.69 -6.59
CA CYS A 35 -23.90 -20.13 -6.37
C CYS A 35 -23.83 -20.52 -4.91
N GLY A 36 -24.58 -21.57 -4.56
CA GLY A 36 -24.43 -22.35 -3.33
C GLY A 36 -23.88 -23.73 -3.63
N ALA A 37 -23.95 -24.64 -2.65
CA ALA A 37 -23.42 -25.99 -2.79
C ALA A 37 -24.07 -26.79 -3.93
N GLY A 38 -25.37 -26.68 -4.14
CA GLY A 38 -26.14 -27.47 -5.11
C GLY A 38 -26.77 -26.70 -6.26
N TRP A 39 -26.50 -25.40 -6.39
CA TRP A 39 -27.13 -24.54 -7.38
C TRP A 39 -26.18 -23.44 -7.88
N LEU A 40 -26.50 -22.92 -9.08
CA LEU A 40 -25.75 -21.85 -9.76
C LEU A 40 -26.74 -21.03 -10.58
N GLU A 41 -26.76 -19.71 -10.39
CA GLU A 41 -27.62 -18.77 -11.08
C GLU A 41 -26.83 -17.60 -11.68
N HIS A 42 -27.30 -17.13 -12.84
CA HIS A 42 -26.74 -15.97 -13.52
C HIS A 42 -27.86 -15.04 -14.00
N ALA A 43 -27.63 -13.74 -13.89
CA ALA A 43 -28.56 -12.72 -14.35
C ALA A 43 -27.82 -11.45 -14.84
N THR A 44 -28.57 -10.50 -15.38
CA THR A 44 -28.04 -9.17 -15.73
C THR A 44 -27.95 -8.24 -14.51
N ASP A 45 -28.83 -8.45 -13.53
CA ASP A 45 -28.92 -7.65 -12.31
C ASP A 45 -29.34 -8.50 -11.11
N THR A 46 -29.25 -7.96 -9.90
CA THR A 46 -29.60 -8.65 -8.66
C THR A 46 -31.08 -8.99 -8.52
N GLU A 47 -31.95 -8.19 -9.11
CA GLU A 47 -33.40 -8.37 -9.02
C GLU A 47 -33.92 -9.52 -9.94
N SER A 48 -33.18 -9.79 -11.01
CA SER A 48 -33.47 -10.83 -11.99
C SER A 48 -33.00 -12.23 -11.58
N LEU A 49 -32.21 -12.35 -10.51
CA LEU A 49 -31.76 -13.64 -9.99
C LEU A 49 -32.93 -14.43 -9.41
N LYS A 50 -33.01 -15.71 -9.80
CA LYS A 50 -34.09 -16.62 -9.35
C LYS A 50 -33.46 -17.70 -8.46
N PHE A 51 -33.80 -17.71 -7.21
CA PHE A 51 -33.36 -18.74 -6.28
C PHE A 51 -34.50 -19.24 -5.41
N GLN A 52 -34.44 -20.50 -5.01
CA GLN A 52 -35.36 -21.03 -4.02
C GLN A 52 -35.00 -20.47 -2.65
N GLN A 53 -35.96 -19.97 -1.90
CA GLN A 53 -35.76 -19.52 -0.54
C GLN A 53 -35.27 -20.70 0.30
N GLY A 54 -34.03 -20.63 0.81
CA GLY A 54 -33.42 -21.58 1.71
C GLY A 54 -32.43 -20.87 2.64
N SER A 55 -32.14 -21.44 3.80
CA SER A 55 -31.12 -20.98 4.70
C SER A 55 -29.73 -21.47 4.22
N GLU A 56 -29.23 -20.87 3.15
CA GLU A 56 -27.89 -21.18 2.66
C GLU A 56 -26.83 -20.62 3.60
N LEU A 57 -25.90 -21.46 4.03
CA LEU A 57 -24.76 -21.10 4.88
C LEU A 57 -23.52 -20.74 4.06
N ASN A 58 -23.44 -21.20 2.79
CA ASN A 58 -22.25 -21.12 1.94
C ASN A 58 -22.63 -20.60 0.55
N VAL A 59 -22.10 -19.44 0.17
CA VAL A 59 -22.40 -18.76 -1.07
C VAL A 59 -21.16 -18.11 -1.66
N LEU A 60 -20.96 -18.28 -2.98
CA LEU A 60 -20.06 -17.49 -3.82
C LEU A 60 -20.83 -16.55 -4.72
N GLY A 61 -20.31 -15.34 -4.92
CA GLY A 61 -20.88 -14.32 -5.79
C GLY A 61 -19.86 -13.65 -6.69
N HIS A 62 -20.31 -13.25 -7.88
CA HIS A 62 -19.47 -12.63 -8.90
C HIS A 62 -20.21 -11.51 -9.64
N ARG A 63 -19.49 -10.41 -9.95
CA ARG A 63 -19.88 -9.39 -10.93
C ARG A 63 -18.87 -9.37 -12.06
N LEU A 64 -19.36 -9.58 -13.29
CA LEU A 64 -18.53 -9.74 -14.47
C LEU A 64 -18.31 -8.40 -15.19
N HIS A 65 -17.04 -8.11 -15.45
CA HIS A 65 -16.56 -7.14 -16.42
C HIS A 65 -15.74 -7.91 -17.46
N SER A 66 -16.37 -8.30 -18.55
CA SER A 66 -15.78 -9.20 -19.54
C SER A 66 -14.85 -8.43 -20.49
N MET A 67 -13.58 -8.77 -20.48
CA MET A 67 -12.55 -8.19 -21.37
C MET A 67 -11.95 -9.24 -22.31
N VAL A 68 -11.90 -10.51 -21.88
CA VAL A 68 -11.41 -11.65 -22.66
C VAL A 68 -12.54 -12.65 -22.76
N ASN A 69 -13.19 -12.75 -23.88
CA ASN A 69 -14.36 -13.61 -24.11
C ASN A 69 -15.40 -13.59 -22.97
N PHE A 70 -16.66 -13.79 -23.29
CA PHE A 70 -17.73 -13.76 -22.30
C PHE A 70 -17.91 -15.13 -21.64
N VAL A 71 -17.33 -15.34 -20.47
CA VAL A 71 -17.50 -16.53 -19.64
C VAL A 71 -18.18 -16.15 -18.34
N ARG A 72 -19.34 -16.70 -18.06
CA ARG A 72 -20.08 -16.46 -16.84
C ARG A 72 -19.37 -17.05 -15.64
N GLN A 73 -19.41 -16.33 -14.52
CA GLN A 73 -18.88 -16.79 -13.24
C GLN A 73 -19.97 -16.68 -12.17
N PRO A 74 -19.96 -17.53 -11.11
CA PRO A 74 -19.01 -18.61 -10.79
C PRO A 74 -18.89 -19.68 -11.89
N ILE A 75 -17.65 -20.16 -12.15
CA ILE A 75 -17.42 -21.31 -13.04
C ILE A 75 -17.47 -22.56 -12.17
N ALA A 76 -18.22 -23.58 -12.61
CA ALA A 76 -18.38 -24.83 -11.88
C ALA A 76 -17.95 -26.03 -12.74
N TYR A 77 -16.94 -26.75 -12.23
CA TYR A 77 -16.53 -28.06 -12.68
C TYR A 77 -16.60 -29.02 -11.50
N ARG A 78 -15.46 -29.62 -11.08
CA ARG A 78 -15.37 -30.37 -9.81
C ARG A 78 -15.53 -29.42 -8.61
N GLY A 79 -14.83 -28.30 -8.66
CA GLY A 79 -14.98 -27.19 -7.71
C GLY A 79 -15.71 -26.00 -8.33
N ARG A 80 -15.74 -24.90 -7.59
CA ARG A 80 -16.32 -23.62 -8.03
C ARG A 80 -15.29 -22.51 -7.92
N LEU A 81 -15.19 -21.68 -8.96
CA LEU A 81 -14.26 -20.55 -9.01
C LEU A 81 -15.02 -19.24 -9.22
N VAL A 82 -14.63 -18.25 -8.45
CA VAL A 82 -14.86 -16.82 -8.78
C VAL A 82 -13.51 -16.14 -8.88
N ALA A 83 -13.26 -15.39 -9.95
CA ALA A 83 -12.00 -14.74 -10.20
C ALA A 83 -12.17 -13.35 -10.78
N ASN A 84 -11.40 -12.41 -10.24
CA ASN A 84 -11.11 -11.12 -10.84
C ASN A 84 -9.70 -11.18 -11.40
N CYS A 85 -9.56 -11.56 -12.66
CA CYS A 85 -8.25 -11.85 -13.25
C CYS A 85 -8.10 -11.31 -14.66
N GLU A 86 -6.84 -11.19 -15.07
CA GLU A 86 -6.36 -10.99 -16.42
C GLU A 86 -5.02 -11.74 -16.52
N LEU A 87 -5.06 -13.01 -17.00
CA LEU A 87 -3.87 -13.86 -17.13
C LEU A 87 -3.31 -13.74 -18.55
N TYR A 88 -2.21 -13.04 -18.71
CA TYR A 88 -1.64 -12.72 -20.02
C TYR A 88 -1.09 -13.94 -20.74
N ASN A 89 -0.66 -15.00 -20.02
CA ASN A 89 -0.09 -16.21 -20.58
C ASN A 89 -1.05 -17.42 -20.58
N TRP A 90 -2.37 -17.21 -20.47
CA TRP A 90 -3.34 -18.31 -20.37
C TRP A 90 -3.32 -19.25 -21.59
N LYS A 91 -3.06 -18.74 -22.79
CA LYS A 91 -2.93 -19.55 -24.01
C LYS A 91 -1.67 -20.43 -24.00
N GLU A 92 -0.54 -19.86 -23.59
CA GLU A 92 0.74 -20.57 -23.43
C GLU A 92 0.63 -21.69 -22.37
N LEU A 93 -0.09 -21.42 -21.27
CA LEU A 93 -0.40 -22.43 -20.25
C LEU A 93 -1.30 -23.54 -20.84
N GLY A 94 -2.28 -23.18 -21.68
CA GLY A 94 -3.13 -24.14 -22.40
C GLY A 94 -2.31 -25.09 -23.28
N GLU A 95 -1.41 -24.55 -24.09
CA GLU A 95 -0.50 -25.31 -24.91
C GLU A 95 0.44 -26.23 -24.07
N LYS A 96 1.02 -25.66 -22.99
CA LYS A 96 1.94 -26.40 -22.10
C LYS A 96 1.29 -27.61 -21.44
N TYR A 97 0.04 -27.46 -20.98
CA TYR A 97 -0.67 -28.46 -20.19
C TYR A 97 -1.72 -29.27 -21.00
N GLY A 98 -1.88 -28.97 -22.27
CA GLY A 98 -2.90 -29.62 -23.13
C GLY A 98 -4.33 -29.27 -22.68
N ILE A 99 -4.55 -28.06 -22.21
CA ILE A 99 -5.85 -27.58 -21.71
C ILE A 99 -6.47 -26.64 -22.76
N GLU A 100 -7.67 -26.98 -23.22
CA GLU A 100 -8.51 -26.04 -23.96
C GLU A 100 -9.35 -25.22 -22.99
N ALA A 101 -9.28 -23.90 -23.08
CA ALA A 101 -10.04 -22.96 -22.24
C ALA A 101 -10.70 -21.87 -23.08
N GLU A 102 -11.86 -21.40 -22.63
CA GLU A 102 -12.62 -20.35 -23.29
C GLU A 102 -12.03 -18.95 -23.01
N ASN A 103 -11.52 -18.74 -21.79
CA ASN A 103 -10.80 -17.54 -21.37
C ASN A 103 -9.81 -17.85 -20.25
N ASP A 104 -9.22 -16.81 -19.67
CA ASP A 104 -8.23 -16.88 -18.61
C ASP A 104 -8.79 -17.40 -17.28
N ALA A 105 -10.02 -17.06 -16.88
CA ALA A 105 -10.66 -17.59 -15.67
C ALA A 105 -11.00 -19.09 -15.82
N ASP A 106 -11.47 -19.51 -17.00
CA ASP A 106 -11.70 -20.91 -17.33
C ASP A 106 -10.38 -21.72 -17.37
N MET A 107 -9.31 -21.10 -17.87
CA MET A 107 -7.97 -21.67 -17.78
C MET A 107 -7.54 -21.88 -16.34
N LEU A 108 -7.76 -20.88 -15.46
CA LEU A 108 -7.34 -20.94 -14.06
C LEU A 108 -7.96 -22.12 -13.32
N ILE A 109 -9.29 -22.30 -13.42
CA ILE A 109 -9.96 -23.42 -12.74
C ILE A 109 -9.52 -24.77 -13.31
N LYS A 110 -9.42 -24.91 -14.62
CA LYS A 110 -8.97 -26.17 -15.26
C LYS A 110 -7.53 -26.54 -14.87
N LEU A 111 -6.67 -25.53 -14.74
CA LEU A 111 -5.29 -25.75 -14.32
C LEU A 111 -5.21 -26.13 -12.83
N ILE A 112 -6.00 -25.50 -11.95
CA ILE A 112 -6.11 -25.88 -10.53
C ILE A 112 -6.56 -27.33 -10.42
N GLU A 113 -7.62 -27.72 -11.14
CA GLU A 113 -8.14 -29.09 -11.07
C GLU A 113 -7.21 -30.14 -11.69
N LEU A 114 -6.45 -29.78 -12.72
CA LEU A 114 -5.41 -30.65 -13.25
C LEU A 114 -4.33 -30.93 -12.20
N LYS A 115 -3.79 -29.88 -11.58
CA LYS A 115 -2.77 -30.00 -10.54
C LYS A 115 -3.28 -30.72 -9.30
N TRP A 116 -4.53 -30.51 -8.95
CA TRP A 116 -5.18 -31.25 -7.87
C TRP A 116 -5.21 -32.77 -8.14
N ARG A 117 -5.61 -33.17 -9.36
CA ARG A 117 -5.62 -34.58 -9.78
C ARG A 117 -4.19 -35.19 -9.82
N GLU A 118 -3.20 -34.38 -10.18
CA GLU A 118 -1.78 -34.83 -10.13
C GLU A 118 -1.37 -35.10 -8.68
N LEU A 119 -1.78 -34.25 -7.75
CA LEU A 119 -1.50 -34.41 -6.32
C LEU A 119 -2.22 -35.63 -5.72
N GLU A 120 -3.49 -35.87 -6.09
CA GLU A 120 -4.23 -37.09 -5.72
C GLU A 120 -3.51 -38.35 -6.21
N ARG A 121 -3.12 -38.40 -7.49
CA ARG A 121 -2.43 -39.55 -8.09
C ARG A 121 -1.05 -39.81 -7.47
N ALA A 122 -0.31 -38.79 -7.12
CA ALA A 122 1.00 -38.93 -6.50
C ALA A 122 0.93 -39.59 -5.11
N ARG A 123 -0.24 -39.54 -4.47
CA ARG A 123 -0.51 -40.15 -3.15
C ARG A 123 -1.19 -41.50 -3.23
N ASP A 124 -1.78 -41.84 -4.37
CA ASP A 124 -2.40 -43.16 -4.59
C ASP A 124 -1.30 -44.23 -4.78
N THR A 125 -0.65 -44.57 -3.67
CA THR A 125 0.45 -45.56 -3.59
C THR A 125 -0.07 -46.98 -3.58
N GLY A 126 -1.20 -47.27 -4.27
CA GLY A 126 -1.62 -48.64 -4.54
C GLY A 126 -2.20 -49.43 -3.35
N SER A 127 -2.81 -48.77 -2.38
CA SER A 127 -3.69 -49.45 -1.42
C SER A 127 -5.01 -49.80 -2.12
N PRO A 128 -5.38 -51.10 -2.19
CA PRO A 128 -6.62 -51.52 -2.84
C PRO A 128 -7.88 -51.25 -1.96
N ASP A 129 -7.75 -50.54 -0.87
CA ASP A 129 -8.87 -50.24 0.04
C ASP A 129 -9.52 -48.89 -0.34
N PRO A 130 -10.71 -48.90 -0.98
CA PRO A 130 -11.42 -47.70 -1.35
C PRO A 130 -12.03 -46.96 -0.15
N SER A 131 -11.89 -47.46 1.08
CA SER A 131 -12.37 -46.81 2.32
C SER A 131 -11.32 -45.92 2.99
N VAL A 132 -10.09 -45.91 2.50
CA VAL A 132 -9.05 -44.99 2.97
C VAL A 132 -9.26 -43.65 2.22
N ASP A 133 -9.98 -42.78 2.83
CA ASP A 133 -10.10 -41.39 2.40
C ASP A 133 -8.69 -40.76 2.54
N HIS A 134 -7.98 -40.62 1.40
CA HIS A 134 -6.66 -39.99 1.35
C HIS A 134 -6.84 -38.49 1.45
N ASP A 135 -7.17 -38.01 2.66
CA ASP A 135 -7.28 -36.57 2.95
C ASP A 135 -5.93 -35.90 2.63
N ILE A 136 -5.92 -35.09 1.56
CA ILE A 136 -4.72 -34.36 1.16
C ILE A 136 -4.45 -33.30 2.23
N PRO A 137 -3.26 -33.31 2.88
CA PRO A 137 -2.93 -32.28 3.83
C PRO A 137 -3.07 -30.89 3.21
N GLU A 138 -3.68 -29.98 3.96
CA GLU A 138 -3.90 -28.59 3.56
C GLU A 138 -2.61 -27.91 3.07
N THR A 139 -1.49 -28.16 3.74
CA THR A 139 -0.16 -27.64 3.38
C THR A 139 0.31 -28.04 2.01
N ASP A 140 -0.03 -29.26 1.54
CA ASP A 140 0.37 -29.74 0.22
C ASP A 140 -0.47 -29.09 -0.88
N VAL A 141 -1.77 -28.84 -0.60
CA VAL A 141 -2.65 -28.11 -1.51
C VAL A 141 -2.18 -26.67 -1.64
N LEU A 142 -1.88 -25.99 -0.54
CA LEU A 142 -1.41 -24.61 -0.55
C LEU A 142 -0.05 -24.48 -1.27
N ARG A 143 0.85 -25.45 -1.11
CA ARG A 143 2.12 -25.51 -1.86
C ARG A 143 1.89 -25.72 -3.35
N MET A 144 1.01 -26.64 -3.74
CA MET A 144 0.63 -26.87 -5.14
C MET A 144 0.06 -25.60 -5.77
N LEU A 145 -0.77 -24.85 -5.03
CA LEU A 145 -1.28 -23.56 -5.50
C LEU A 145 -0.16 -22.54 -5.68
N ASP A 146 0.82 -22.45 -4.78
CA ASP A 146 1.96 -21.53 -4.93
C ASP A 146 2.80 -21.88 -6.17
N GLU A 147 3.11 -23.14 -6.37
CA GLU A 147 3.84 -23.64 -7.55
C GLU A 147 3.10 -23.30 -8.86
N LEU A 148 1.78 -23.51 -8.90
CA LEU A 148 0.94 -23.14 -10.03
C LEU A 148 0.96 -21.64 -10.28
N LEU A 149 0.76 -20.83 -9.24
CA LEU A 149 0.72 -19.36 -9.33
C LEU A 149 2.09 -18.75 -9.66
N ALA A 150 3.18 -19.48 -9.42
CA ALA A 150 4.52 -19.08 -9.86
C ALA A 150 4.65 -19.05 -11.40
N GLU A 151 3.93 -19.94 -12.12
CA GLU A 151 3.92 -19.99 -13.58
C GLU A 151 2.98 -18.97 -14.23
N VAL A 152 1.98 -18.47 -13.48
CA VAL A 152 1.00 -17.51 -13.98
C VAL A 152 1.65 -16.13 -14.15
N THR A 153 1.48 -15.57 -15.35
CA THR A 153 1.80 -14.17 -15.65
C THR A 153 0.51 -13.40 -15.84
N GLY A 154 0.27 -12.43 -14.95
CA GLY A 154 -0.98 -11.66 -14.96
C GLY A 154 -1.29 -11.05 -13.61
N VAL A 155 -2.49 -10.55 -13.51
CA VAL A 155 -3.03 -9.95 -12.28
C VAL A 155 -4.32 -10.68 -11.92
N TYR A 156 -4.48 -11.02 -10.64
CA TYR A 156 -5.61 -11.85 -10.23
C TYR A 156 -5.93 -11.72 -8.74
N ALA A 157 -7.20 -11.92 -8.42
CA ALA A 157 -7.70 -12.32 -7.11
C ALA A 157 -8.80 -13.36 -7.35
N PHE A 158 -8.75 -14.49 -6.67
CA PHE A 158 -9.72 -15.55 -6.86
C PHE A 158 -10.08 -16.25 -5.55
N ALA A 159 -11.23 -16.94 -5.58
CA ALA A 159 -11.61 -17.93 -4.60
C ALA A 159 -12.00 -19.23 -5.32
N TYR A 160 -11.43 -20.35 -4.86
CA TYR A 160 -11.73 -21.69 -5.33
C TYR A 160 -12.35 -22.51 -4.18
N TRP A 161 -13.57 -22.99 -4.39
CA TRP A 161 -14.33 -23.77 -3.43
C TRP A 161 -14.46 -25.22 -3.89
N LEU A 162 -13.94 -26.16 -3.11
CA LEU A 162 -14.04 -27.59 -3.37
C LEU A 162 -14.42 -28.35 -2.08
N GLY A 163 -15.58 -29.00 -2.08
CA GLY A 163 -16.09 -29.72 -0.91
C GLY A 163 -16.21 -28.79 0.31
N ASP A 164 -15.53 -29.14 1.39
CA ASP A 164 -15.53 -28.39 2.64
C ASP A 164 -14.35 -27.39 2.75
N ARG A 165 -13.68 -27.08 1.65
CA ARG A 165 -12.49 -26.22 1.65
C ARG A 165 -12.60 -25.07 0.67
N ILE A 166 -12.14 -23.91 1.07
CA ILE A 166 -12.07 -22.70 0.25
C ILE A 166 -10.64 -22.16 0.29
N TYR A 167 -10.13 -21.84 -0.90
CA TYR A 167 -8.81 -21.25 -1.10
C TYR A 167 -8.96 -19.88 -1.72
N ILE A 168 -8.31 -18.88 -1.13
CA ILE A 168 -8.22 -17.55 -1.72
C ILE A 168 -6.77 -17.13 -1.91
N ALA A 169 -6.49 -16.49 -3.02
CA ALA A 169 -5.19 -15.90 -3.33
C ALA A 169 -5.33 -14.70 -4.25
N ARG A 170 -4.30 -13.87 -4.29
CA ARG A 170 -4.17 -12.74 -5.22
C ARG A 170 -2.77 -12.67 -5.81
N ASP A 171 -2.60 -11.88 -6.89
CA ASP A 171 -1.29 -11.68 -7.51
C ASP A 171 -0.26 -11.16 -6.50
N ILE A 172 1.00 -11.53 -6.69
CA ILE A 172 2.09 -11.32 -5.71
C ILE A 172 2.35 -9.83 -5.38
N LEU A 173 1.94 -8.91 -6.25
CA LEU A 173 2.03 -7.46 -6.05
C LEU A 173 0.74 -6.87 -5.48
N GLY A 174 -0.34 -7.66 -5.40
CA GLY A 174 -1.63 -7.24 -4.90
C GLY A 174 -2.29 -6.16 -5.75
N ILE A 175 -2.17 -6.28 -7.08
CA ILE A 175 -2.80 -5.34 -8.02
C ILE A 175 -4.33 -5.51 -7.97
N LYS A 176 -4.82 -6.76 -7.86
CA LYS A 176 -6.24 -7.01 -7.65
C LYS A 176 -6.52 -7.10 -6.16
N PRO A 177 -7.44 -6.29 -5.61
CA PRO A 177 -7.73 -6.28 -4.18
C PRO A 177 -8.54 -7.49 -3.74
N LEU A 178 -8.31 -7.92 -2.49
CA LEU A 178 -9.10 -8.93 -1.81
C LEU A 178 -9.08 -8.70 -0.31
N TRP A 179 -10.26 -8.62 0.29
CA TRP A 179 -10.47 -8.42 1.72
C TRP A 179 -11.21 -9.61 2.31
N TYR A 180 -10.96 -9.94 3.57
CA TYR A 180 -11.59 -11.07 4.25
C TYR A 180 -11.85 -10.80 5.72
N SER A 181 -12.71 -11.62 6.33
CA SER A 181 -13.04 -11.67 7.74
C SER A 181 -13.26 -13.11 8.16
N THR A 182 -12.82 -13.44 9.37
CA THR A 182 -12.97 -14.77 9.99
C THR A 182 -13.85 -14.76 11.23
N SER A 183 -14.46 -13.63 11.56
CA SER A 183 -15.35 -13.49 12.72
C SER A 183 -16.73 -14.06 12.42
N GLY A 184 -17.10 -15.17 13.12
CA GLY A 184 -18.39 -15.83 12.95
C GLY A 184 -18.58 -16.42 11.54
N GLY A 185 -17.65 -17.27 11.12
CA GLY A 185 -17.53 -17.86 9.80
C GLY A 185 -16.59 -17.07 8.88
N PHE A 186 -16.46 -17.50 7.64
CA PHE A 186 -15.54 -16.90 6.67
C PHE A 186 -16.25 -16.06 5.61
N ALA A 187 -15.80 -14.83 5.41
CA ALA A 187 -16.29 -13.97 4.35
C ALA A 187 -15.14 -13.28 3.62
N PHE A 188 -15.31 -13.04 2.32
CA PHE A 188 -14.38 -12.25 1.53
C PHE A 188 -15.08 -11.39 0.48
N ALA A 189 -14.44 -10.31 0.04
CA ALA A 189 -14.88 -9.47 -1.06
C ALA A 189 -13.71 -8.72 -1.72
N SER A 190 -13.88 -8.31 -2.97
CA SER A 190 -12.90 -7.47 -3.68
C SER A 190 -12.68 -6.11 -3.00
N GLU A 191 -13.66 -5.57 -2.28
CA GLU A 191 -13.58 -4.26 -1.64
C GLU A 191 -13.99 -4.34 -0.16
N LYS A 192 -13.26 -3.63 0.72
CA LYS A 192 -13.54 -3.57 2.16
C LYS A 192 -14.98 -3.13 2.45
N LYS A 193 -15.44 -2.09 1.76
CA LYS A 193 -16.80 -1.53 1.92
C LYS A 193 -17.92 -2.52 1.61
N ALA A 194 -17.65 -3.60 0.88
CA ALA A 194 -18.64 -4.64 0.62
C ALA A 194 -18.87 -5.56 1.83
N LEU A 195 -17.87 -5.70 2.71
CA LEU A 195 -17.95 -6.48 3.95
C LEU A 195 -18.45 -5.66 5.14
N VAL A 196 -18.16 -4.36 5.18
CA VAL A 196 -18.55 -3.47 6.29
C VAL A 196 -20.06 -3.52 6.60
N PRO A 197 -20.99 -3.44 5.62
CA PRO A 197 -22.42 -3.48 5.89
C PRO A 197 -22.93 -4.84 6.38
N THR A 198 -22.09 -5.87 6.37
CA THR A 198 -22.43 -7.22 6.84
C THR A 198 -22.23 -7.41 8.35
N GLY A 199 -21.86 -6.33 9.07
CA GLY A 199 -21.67 -6.34 10.53
C GLY A 199 -20.32 -6.88 11.01
N ARG A 200 -19.37 -7.09 10.10
CA ARG A 200 -18.04 -7.61 10.43
C ARG A 200 -17.10 -6.53 10.91
N THR A 201 -16.30 -6.82 11.91
CA THR A 201 -15.40 -5.86 12.56
C THR A 201 -13.91 -6.17 12.37
N ASP A 202 -13.57 -7.41 11.98
CA ASP A 202 -12.20 -7.91 11.80
C ASP A 202 -11.76 -7.95 10.33
N ILE A 203 -12.28 -7.06 9.49
CA ILE A 203 -12.02 -7.05 8.04
C ILE A 203 -10.55 -6.71 7.79
N LYS A 204 -9.84 -7.62 7.11
CA LYS A 204 -8.42 -7.52 6.76
C LYS A 204 -8.21 -7.56 5.25
N GLU A 205 -7.19 -6.86 4.78
CA GLU A 205 -6.70 -7.02 3.42
C GLU A 205 -5.85 -8.30 3.33
N LEU A 206 -6.11 -9.16 2.33
CA LEU A 206 -5.28 -10.34 2.13
C LEU A 206 -3.87 -9.92 1.72
N ASN A 207 -2.87 -10.36 2.48
CA ASN A 207 -1.48 -10.16 2.11
C ASN A 207 -1.19 -10.88 0.77
N PRO A 208 -0.68 -10.19 -0.27
CA PRO A 208 -0.41 -10.83 -1.56
C PRO A 208 0.57 -12.01 -1.48
N ARG A 209 1.39 -12.04 -0.43
CA ARG A 209 2.36 -13.10 -0.17
C ARG A 209 1.76 -14.29 0.60
N GLU A 210 0.46 -14.27 0.87
CA GLU A 210 -0.24 -15.37 1.51
C GLU A 210 -1.22 -16.04 0.56
N ILE A 211 -1.26 -17.37 0.60
CA ILE A 211 -2.37 -18.19 0.10
C ILE A 211 -3.13 -18.65 1.35
N PHE A 212 -4.42 -18.48 1.34
CA PHE A 212 -5.28 -18.70 2.49
C PHE A 212 -6.24 -19.86 2.20
N GLY A 213 -6.24 -20.86 3.08
CA GLY A 213 -7.18 -21.98 3.10
C GLY A 213 -8.12 -21.88 4.30
N TYR A 214 -9.40 -22.16 4.09
CA TYR A 214 -10.40 -22.21 5.15
C TYR A 214 -11.15 -23.54 5.08
N ASP A 215 -11.17 -24.25 6.21
CA ASP A 215 -11.87 -25.51 6.42
C ASP A 215 -13.26 -25.25 7.02
N LEU A 216 -14.31 -25.59 6.28
CA LEU A 216 -15.71 -25.39 6.67
C LEU A 216 -16.15 -26.29 7.83
N GLN A 217 -15.58 -27.50 7.95
CA GLN A 217 -15.97 -28.43 9.00
C GLN A 217 -15.43 -28.02 10.37
N ASN A 218 -14.16 -27.57 10.38
CA ASN A 218 -13.44 -27.28 11.60
C ASN A 218 -13.42 -25.78 11.95
N ASP A 219 -13.94 -24.92 11.08
CA ASP A 219 -13.89 -23.44 11.21
C ASP A 219 -12.45 -22.94 11.45
N THR A 220 -11.51 -23.49 10.69
CA THR A 220 -10.08 -23.21 10.85
C THR A 220 -9.45 -22.64 9.61
N VAL A 221 -8.40 -21.86 9.82
CA VAL A 221 -7.61 -21.18 8.79
C VAL A 221 -6.22 -21.77 8.73
N THR A 222 -5.75 -22.03 7.51
CA THR A 222 -4.36 -22.35 7.21
C THR A 222 -3.82 -21.35 6.23
N THR A 223 -2.61 -20.84 6.44
CA THR A 223 -1.94 -19.91 5.53
C THR A 223 -0.63 -20.49 5.03
N PHE A 224 -0.26 -20.15 3.80
CA PHE A 224 1.02 -20.47 3.18
C PHE A 224 1.71 -19.20 2.70
N ASN A 225 2.93 -18.99 3.16
CA ASN A 225 3.73 -17.82 2.78
C ASN A 225 4.47 -18.06 1.48
N ARG A 226 4.19 -17.24 0.49
CA ARG A 226 4.82 -17.24 -0.84
C ARG A 226 6.14 -16.49 -0.81
N SER A 227 7.11 -16.94 -1.60
CA SER A 227 8.35 -16.21 -1.83
C SER A 227 8.10 -14.90 -2.57
N PHE A 228 8.72 -13.82 -2.08
CA PHE A 228 8.71 -12.52 -2.74
C PHE A 228 10.00 -12.31 -3.56
N PHE A 229 10.10 -11.20 -4.28
CA PHE A 229 11.27 -10.86 -5.08
C PHE A 229 12.52 -10.67 -4.21
N SER A 230 13.69 -10.67 -4.85
CA SER A 230 14.98 -10.38 -4.21
C SER A 230 15.68 -9.21 -4.88
N ILE A 231 16.44 -8.46 -4.11
CA ILE A 231 17.34 -7.41 -4.63
C ILE A 231 18.75 -7.94 -4.93
N GLN A 232 18.99 -9.24 -4.67
CA GLN A 232 20.30 -9.87 -4.85
C GLN A 232 20.16 -11.19 -5.64
N PRO A 233 21.18 -11.57 -6.41
CA PRO A 233 22.38 -10.77 -6.75
C PRO A 233 22.03 -9.62 -7.70
N GLU A 234 22.71 -8.47 -7.58
CA GLU A 234 22.60 -7.40 -8.57
C GLU A 234 23.18 -7.82 -9.94
N HIS A 235 22.67 -7.19 -11.00
CA HIS A 235 23.19 -7.41 -12.33
C HIS A 235 24.63 -6.92 -12.46
N THR A 236 25.52 -7.77 -12.96
CA THR A 236 26.95 -7.47 -13.14
C THR A 236 27.35 -7.18 -14.59
N GLN A 237 26.41 -7.31 -15.52
CA GLN A 237 26.62 -7.05 -16.94
C GLN A 237 26.81 -5.54 -17.22
N PRO A 238 27.41 -5.17 -18.38
CA PRO A 238 27.55 -3.79 -18.78
C PRO A 238 26.19 -3.06 -18.83
N VAL A 239 26.19 -1.78 -18.49
CA VAL A 239 24.96 -0.95 -18.42
C VAL A 239 24.16 -0.96 -19.72
N GLU A 240 24.82 -1.02 -20.88
CA GLU A 240 24.13 -1.06 -22.16
C GLU A 240 23.29 -2.35 -22.33
N ASN A 241 23.78 -3.48 -21.82
CA ASN A 241 23.01 -4.72 -21.81
C ASN A 241 21.82 -4.65 -20.85
N ILE A 242 22.04 -4.03 -19.67
CA ILE A 242 20.95 -3.80 -18.69
C ILE A 242 19.86 -2.91 -19.32
N LYS A 243 20.24 -1.88 -20.07
CA LYS A 243 19.28 -1.01 -20.80
C LYS A 243 18.49 -1.80 -21.86
N VAL A 244 19.15 -2.65 -22.63
CA VAL A 244 18.51 -3.49 -23.65
C VAL A 244 17.51 -4.45 -23.03
N ASP A 245 17.91 -5.16 -21.96
CA ASP A 245 17.04 -6.11 -21.26
C ASP A 245 15.85 -5.38 -20.60
N PHE A 246 16.11 -4.27 -19.92
CA PHE A 246 15.05 -3.44 -19.31
C PHE A 246 14.04 -2.96 -20.34
N ARG A 247 14.52 -2.43 -21.47
CA ARG A 247 13.67 -2.00 -22.59
C ARG A 247 12.83 -3.15 -23.13
N SER A 248 13.45 -4.30 -23.41
CA SER A 248 12.75 -5.49 -23.93
C SER A 248 11.65 -5.97 -22.96
N LEU A 249 11.94 -6.01 -21.67
CA LEU A 249 10.96 -6.40 -20.65
C LEU A 249 9.80 -5.37 -20.57
N LEU A 250 10.09 -4.07 -20.64
CA LEU A 250 9.07 -3.04 -20.62
C LEU A 250 8.19 -3.07 -21.89
N GLU A 251 8.80 -3.23 -23.07
CA GLU A 251 8.08 -3.41 -24.34
C GLU A 251 7.16 -4.65 -24.28
N ASN A 252 7.66 -5.76 -23.75
CA ASN A 252 6.85 -6.95 -23.55
C ASN A 252 5.72 -6.71 -22.54
N ALA A 253 6.02 -6.05 -21.40
CA ALA A 253 5.01 -5.73 -20.39
C ALA A 253 3.88 -4.85 -20.95
N VAL A 254 4.16 -3.93 -21.86
CA VAL A 254 3.15 -3.14 -22.56
C VAL A 254 2.38 -4.02 -23.56
N SER A 255 3.08 -4.77 -24.40
CA SER A 255 2.48 -5.51 -25.52
C SER A 255 1.51 -6.61 -25.10
N VAL A 256 1.80 -7.35 -24.04
CA VAL A 256 0.91 -8.42 -23.53
C VAL A 256 -0.37 -7.86 -22.91
N ARG A 257 -0.41 -6.55 -22.66
CA ARG A 257 -1.54 -5.86 -22.03
C ARG A 257 -2.45 -5.12 -23.02
N PHE A 258 -2.21 -5.23 -24.34
CA PHE A 258 -3.11 -4.62 -25.32
C PHE A 258 -4.48 -5.30 -25.29
N PRO A 259 -5.58 -4.54 -25.11
CA PRO A 259 -6.92 -5.08 -25.29
C PRO A 259 -7.23 -5.27 -26.77
N ASP A 260 -8.34 -5.96 -27.07
CA ASP A 260 -8.85 -6.11 -28.44
C ASP A 260 -9.85 -4.99 -28.82
N GLU A 261 -9.99 -3.98 -27.97
CA GLU A 261 -10.86 -2.81 -28.17
C GLU A 261 -10.09 -1.49 -27.96
N ARG A 262 -10.72 -0.37 -28.30
CA ARG A 262 -10.19 0.97 -28.02
C ARG A 262 -9.94 1.16 -26.55
N PHE A 263 -8.82 1.77 -26.18
CA PHE A 263 -8.41 1.95 -24.80
C PHE A 263 -7.94 3.38 -24.49
N GLY A 264 -7.76 3.67 -23.21
CA GLY A 264 -7.24 4.94 -22.73
C GLY A 264 -5.85 4.84 -22.13
N ILE A 265 -5.21 6.00 -21.91
CA ILE A 265 -3.97 6.12 -21.14
C ILE A 265 -4.14 7.27 -20.15
N LEU A 266 -3.89 7.01 -18.85
CA LEU A 266 -3.72 8.09 -17.86
C LEU A 266 -2.44 8.84 -18.15
N PHE A 267 -2.56 10.09 -18.65
CA PHE A 267 -1.45 10.82 -19.24
C PHE A 267 -1.22 12.15 -18.53
N SER A 268 -0.15 12.23 -17.74
CA SER A 268 0.29 13.47 -17.11
C SER A 268 1.35 14.24 -17.93
N GLY A 269 1.79 13.67 -19.04
CA GLY A 269 2.96 14.14 -19.80
C GLY A 269 4.30 13.88 -19.07
N GLY A 270 4.28 13.34 -17.86
CA GLY A 270 5.48 12.94 -17.13
C GLY A 270 6.20 11.75 -17.78
N LEU A 271 7.45 11.48 -17.38
CA LEU A 271 8.29 10.45 -17.99
C LEU A 271 7.57 9.09 -18.08
N ASP A 272 7.00 8.61 -17.00
CA ASP A 272 6.40 7.27 -16.91
C ASP A 272 5.23 7.08 -17.87
N SER A 273 4.27 8.01 -17.83
CA SER A 273 3.09 7.96 -18.70
C SER A 273 3.42 8.21 -20.16
N THR A 274 4.45 9.04 -20.43
CA THR A 274 4.87 9.34 -21.81
C THR A 274 5.59 8.14 -22.44
N VAL A 275 6.44 7.44 -21.69
CA VAL A 275 7.07 6.21 -22.18
C VAL A 275 6.00 5.15 -22.50
N ILE A 276 5.01 4.95 -21.63
CA ILE A 276 3.89 4.03 -21.90
C ILE A 276 3.12 4.44 -23.15
N ALA A 277 2.74 5.72 -23.27
CA ALA A 277 2.00 6.20 -24.45
C ALA A 277 2.80 6.05 -25.75
N TYR A 278 4.10 6.31 -25.70
CA TYR A 278 4.99 6.13 -26.86
C TYR A 278 5.11 4.65 -27.25
N LEU A 279 5.28 3.75 -26.27
CA LEU A 279 5.31 2.31 -26.53
C LEU A 279 3.96 1.81 -27.05
N CYS A 280 2.84 2.27 -26.53
CA CYS A 280 1.53 1.95 -27.08
C CYS A 280 1.41 2.39 -28.55
N LYS A 281 1.90 3.57 -28.90
CA LYS A 281 1.90 4.09 -30.26
C LYS A 281 2.81 3.27 -31.21
N THR A 282 3.97 2.84 -30.74
CA THR A 282 4.96 2.16 -31.58
C THR A 282 4.75 0.66 -31.70
N LEU A 283 4.27 0.00 -30.64
CA LEU A 283 4.02 -1.44 -30.57
C LEU A 283 2.60 -1.81 -30.99
N GLY A 284 1.63 -0.92 -30.78
CA GLY A 284 0.21 -1.16 -31.03
C GLY A 284 -0.18 -1.14 -32.51
N LYS A 285 0.40 -2.04 -33.32
CA LYS A 285 0.18 -2.11 -34.78
C LYS A 285 -0.97 -3.00 -35.23
N LYS A 286 -1.89 -3.40 -34.34
CA LYS A 286 -3.12 -4.05 -34.81
C LYS A 286 -3.99 -3.02 -35.55
N PRO A 287 -4.31 -3.22 -36.85
CA PRO A 287 -5.19 -2.28 -37.59
C PRO A 287 -6.52 -2.13 -36.87
N GLY A 288 -6.90 -0.90 -36.56
CA GLY A 288 -8.20 -0.57 -35.97
C GLY A 288 -8.24 -0.50 -34.43
N ILE A 289 -7.14 -0.76 -33.72
CA ILE A 289 -7.05 -0.51 -32.28
C ILE A 289 -6.39 0.84 -32.04
N ASP A 290 -7.18 1.80 -31.61
CA ASP A 290 -6.76 3.17 -31.35
C ASP A 290 -6.84 3.49 -29.84
N PHE A 291 -6.11 4.49 -29.39
CA PHE A 291 -6.14 4.92 -28.01
C PHE A 291 -6.21 6.45 -27.89
N THR A 292 -6.76 6.90 -26.77
CA THR A 292 -6.79 8.31 -26.39
C THR A 292 -6.11 8.51 -25.03
N CYS A 293 -5.28 9.52 -24.92
CA CYS A 293 -4.68 9.96 -23.66
C CYS A 293 -5.71 10.80 -22.87
N TYR A 294 -5.77 10.62 -21.55
CA TYR A 294 -6.67 11.36 -20.67
C TYR A 294 -5.90 12.01 -19.53
N THR A 295 -6.18 13.29 -19.30
CA THR A 295 -5.65 14.05 -18.15
C THR A 295 -6.75 14.91 -17.54
N ALA A 296 -6.55 15.32 -16.28
CA ALA A 296 -7.50 16.17 -15.58
C ALA A 296 -6.81 17.26 -14.77
N GLY A 297 -7.50 18.37 -14.56
CA GLY A 297 -7.02 19.47 -13.74
C GLY A 297 -8.08 20.48 -13.38
N LEU A 298 -7.76 21.26 -12.33
CA LEU A 298 -8.65 22.34 -11.86
C LEU A 298 -8.83 23.40 -12.96
N SER A 299 -10.11 23.79 -13.20
CA SER A 299 -10.45 24.87 -14.12
C SER A 299 -10.17 26.23 -13.46
N GLU A 300 -9.07 26.84 -13.84
CA GLU A 300 -8.67 28.19 -13.44
C GLU A 300 -8.28 29.02 -14.70
N VAL A 301 -8.03 30.31 -14.52
CA VAL A 301 -7.58 31.21 -15.61
C VAL A 301 -6.27 30.68 -16.24
N GLN A 302 -5.32 30.30 -15.38
CA GLN A 302 -4.09 29.62 -15.81
C GLN A 302 -4.27 28.12 -15.78
N LEU A 303 -3.80 27.43 -16.82
CA LEU A 303 -3.76 25.97 -16.85
C LEU A 303 -2.94 25.41 -15.69
N PRO A 304 -3.36 24.29 -15.08
CA PRO A 304 -2.49 23.55 -14.19
C PRO A 304 -1.23 23.09 -14.90
N PRO A 305 -0.06 23.12 -14.25
CA PRO A 305 1.23 22.79 -14.87
C PRO A 305 1.28 21.44 -15.55
N ASP A 306 0.66 20.40 -14.96
CA ASP A 306 0.63 19.07 -15.58
C ASP A 306 -0.26 19.03 -16.81
N VAL A 307 -1.37 19.78 -16.84
CA VAL A 307 -2.26 19.85 -18.01
C VAL A 307 -1.54 20.55 -19.16
N GLU A 308 -0.88 21.68 -18.90
CA GLU A 308 -0.11 22.42 -19.89
C GLU A 308 1.01 21.55 -20.50
N TYR A 309 1.74 20.85 -19.63
CA TYR A 309 2.81 19.96 -20.06
C TYR A 309 2.29 18.74 -20.84
N ALA A 310 1.19 18.12 -20.38
CA ALA A 310 0.54 17.02 -21.09
C ALA A 310 0.10 17.44 -22.51
N GLN A 311 -0.48 18.62 -22.65
CA GLN A 311 -0.87 19.13 -23.97
C GLN A 311 0.33 19.29 -24.89
N ARG A 312 1.43 19.87 -24.41
CA ARG A 312 2.65 20.05 -25.19
C ARG A 312 3.25 18.71 -25.61
N MET A 313 3.39 17.76 -24.69
CA MET A 313 3.93 16.43 -25.01
C MET A 313 3.02 15.64 -25.95
N ALA A 314 1.72 15.72 -25.77
CA ALA A 314 0.77 15.08 -26.69
C ALA A 314 0.88 15.65 -28.10
N GLN A 315 1.00 16.96 -28.25
CA GLN A 315 1.21 17.64 -29.55
C GLN A 315 2.54 17.22 -30.20
N GLU A 316 3.63 17.22 -29.44
CA GLU A 316 4.96 16.86 -29.93
C GLU A 316 5.04 15.40 -30.39
N LEU A 317 4.40 14.51 -29.66
CA LEU A 317 4.38 13.08 -29.97
C LEU A 317 3.22 12.67 -30.90
N GLY A 318 2.35 13.60 -31.31
CA GLY A 318 1.20 13.34 -32.16
C GLY A 318 0.24 12.33 -31.51
N LEU A 319 -0.09 12.54 -30.22
CA LEU A 319 -1.03 11.74 -29.43
C LEU A 319 -2.38 12.46 -29.35
N ASP A 320 -3.48 11.71 -29.43
CA ASP A 320 -4.81 12.23 -29.11
C ASP A 320 -4.92 12.41 -27.59
N LEU A 321 -5.25 13.64 -27.15
CA LEU A 321 -5.36 13.99 -25.73
C LEU A 321 -6.69 14.66 -25.41
N LYS A 322 -7.45 14.05 -24.49
CA LYS A 322 -8.63 14.66 -23.88
C LYS A 322 -8.32 15.21 -22.48
N VAL A 323 -8.64 16.47 -22.26
CA VAL A 323 -8.41 17.18 -21.00
C VAL A 323 -9.75 17.41 -20.28
N LYS A 324 -9.94 16.81 -19.12
CA LYS A 324 -11.08 17.09 -18.23
C LYS A 324 -10.74 18.26 -17.30
N ARG A 325 -11.40 19.39 -17.49
CA ARG A 325 -11.24 20.60 -16.66
C ARG A 325 -12.49 20.76 -15.80
N ILE A 326 -12.30 20.76 -14.49
CA ILE A 326 -13.41 20.80 -13.52
C ILE A 326 -13.31 22.00 -12.59
N GLY A 327 -14.47 22.57 -12.25
CA GLY A 327 -14.60 23.68 -11.30
C GLY A 327 -14.60 23.22 -9.85
N LEU A 328 -14.64 24.17 -8.89
CA LEU A 328 -14.64 23.84 -7.45
C LEU A 328 -15.86 23.06 -7.02
N GLU A 329 -17.03 23.37 -7.56
CA GLU A 329 -18.30 22.69 -7.24
C GLU A 329 -18.25 21.23 -7.68
N GLU A 330 -17.76 20.96 -8.89
CA GLU A 330 -17.58 19.61 -9.43
C GLU A 330 -16.48 18.84 -8.68
N VAL A 331 -15.42 19.53 -8.21
CA VAL A 331 -14.41 18.95 -7.31
C VAL A 331 -15.04 18.47 -6.01
N GLU A 332 -15.94 19.26 -5.42
CA GLU A 332 -16.64 18.86 -4.19
C GLU A 332 -17.55 17.65 -4.43
N GLU A 333 -18.27 17.62 -5.56
CA GLU A 333 -19.09 16.47 -5.95
C GLU A 333 -18.25 15.20 -6.12
N TYR A 334 -17.08 15.32 -6.76
CA TYR A 334 -16.15 14.18 -6.92
C TYR A 334 -15.56 13.74 -5.57
N LEU A 335 -15.28 14.66 -4.64
CA LEU A 335 -14.80 14.30 -3.30
C LEU A 335 -15.84 13.46 -2.53
N ARG A 336 -17.15 13.75 -2.70
CA ARG A 336 -18.24 12.94 -2.12
C ARG A 336 -18.23 11.49 -2.61
N GLN A 337 -17.69 11.24 -3.81
CA GLN A 337 -17.52 9.90 -4.37
C GLN A 337 -16.16 9.31 -3.98
N VAL A 338 -15.09 10.06 -4.18
CA VAL A 338 -13.72 9.55 -4.07
C VAL A 338 -13.33 9.22 -2.63
N VAL A 339 -13.68 10.04 -1.66
CA VAL A 339 -13.27 9.82 -0.26
C VAL A 339 -13.83 8.51 0.31
N PRO A 340 -15.14 8.21 0.16
CA PRO A 340 -15.68 6.91 0.56
C PRO A 340 -15.15 5.73 -0.27
N LEU A 341 -14.77 5.95 -1.54
CA LEU A 341 -14.18 4.90 -2.38
C LEU A 341 -12.82 4.45 -1.88
N VAL A 342 -11.97 5.41 -1.54
CA VAL A 342 -10.60 5.12 -1.07
C VAL A 342 -10.56 4.77 0.42
N GLU A 343 -11.69 4.96 1.13
CA GLU A 343 -11.86 4.69 2.56
C GLU A 343 -10.76 5.35 3.42
N ASP A 344 -10.38 6.57 3.04
CA ASP A 344 -9.25 7.28 3.62
C ASP A 344 -9.42 8.81 3.44
N THR A 345 -9.04 9.58 4.44
CA THR A 345 -9.05 11.05 4.41
C THR A 345 -7.65 11.67 4.30
N ASN A 346 -6.63 10.84 4.03
CA ASN A 346 -5.27 11.32 3.78
C ASN A 346 -5.24 12.22 2.55
N VAL A 347 -4.90 13.50 2.73
CA VAL A 347 -4.99 14.53 1.68
C VAL A 347 -4.18 14.19 0.41
N PRO A 348 -2.91 13.76 0.49
CA PRO A 348 -2.16 13.27 -0.66
C PRO A 348 -2.84 12.11 -1.39
N LYS A 349 -3.31 11.11 -0.67
CA LYS A 349 -3.97 9.92 -1.24
C LYS A 349 -5.27 10.29 -1.97
N VAL A 350 -6.11 11.12 -1.33
CA VAL A 350 -7.36 11.64 -1.92
C VAL A 350 -7.07 12.53 -3.13
N GLY A 351 -6.04 13.39 -3.07
CA GLY A 351 -5.68 14.26 -4.19
C GLY A 351 -5.23 13.51 -5.43
N VAL A 352 -4.45 12.42 -5.28
CA VAL A 352 -4.09 11.53 -6.41
C VAL A 352 -5.32 10.81 -6.94
N ALA A 353 -6.14 10.25 -6.05
CA ALA A 353 -7.39 9.57 -6.39
C ALA A 353 -8.34 10.48 -7.18
N LEU A 354 -8.50 11.71 -6.75
CA LEU A 354 -9.34 12.72 -7.43
C LEU A 354 -8.84 13.03 -8.84
N THR A 355 -7.52 13.14 -9.02
CA THR A 355 -6.92 13.37 -10.35
C THR A 355 -7.23 12.21 -11.30
N MET A 356 -7.04 10.98 -10.81
CA MET A 356 -7.35 9.77 -11.57
C MET A 356 -8.85 9.65 -11.85
N TYR A 357 -9.70 9.88 -10.84
CA TYR A 357 -11.15 9.79 -10.96
C TYR A 357 -11.68 10.71 -12.06
N ALA A 358 -11.25 11.96 -12.07
CA ALA A 358 -11.66 12.94 -13.09
C ALA A 358 -11.26 12.51 -14.51
N ALA A 359 -10.06 11.94 -14.69
CA ALA A 359 -9.62 11.40 -15.97
C ALA A 359 -10.42 10.15 -16.38
N CYS A 360 -10.74 9.26 -15.41
CA CYS A 360 -11.58 8.07 -15.64
C CYS A 360 -13.02 8.44 -16.01
N VAL A 361 -13.60 9.51 -15.44
CA VAL A 361 -14.91 10.02 -15.82
C VAL A 361 -14.91 10.41 -17.31
N ALA A 362 -13.90 11.14 -17.77
CA ALA A 362 -13.80 11.51 -19.19
C ALA A 362 -13.63 10.29 -20.11
N ALA A 363 -12.86 9.29 -19.68
CA ALA A 363 -12.67 8.05 -20.44
C ALA A 363 -13.96 7.22 -20.52
N ARG A 364 -14.71 7.12 -19.41
CA ARG A 364 -16.02 6.47 -19.37
C ARG A 364 -17.05 7.15 -20.30
N GLU A 365 -17.06 8.49 -20.34
CA GLU A 365 -17.91 9.27 -21.25
C GLU A 365 -17.63 8.92 -22.72
N ASP A 366 -16.41 8.50 -23.06
CA ASP A 366 -16.00 8.04 -24.39
C ASP A 366 -16.19 6.53 -24.61
N GLY A 367 -16.76 5.81 -23.64
CA GLY A 367 -16.98 4.36 -23.71
C GLY A 367 -15.72 3.51 -23.49
N ILE A 368 -14.65 4.09 -22.96
CA ILE A 368 -13.40 3.38 -22.67
C ILE A 368 -13.60 2.45 -21.45
N ARG A 369 -13.18 1.19 -21.60
CA ARG A 369 -13.27 0.17 -20.55
C ARG A 369 -11.89 -0.24 -20.00
N VAL A 370 -10.81 0.06 -20.71
CA VAL A 370 -9.42 -0.25 -20.32
C VAL A 370 -8.56 1.01 -20.37
N MET A 371 -7.75 1.24 -19.35
CA MET A 371 -6.76 2.31 -19.36
C MET A 371 -5.38 1.82 -18.90
N PHE A 372 -4.35 2.31 -19.54
CA PHE A 372 -2.95 2.13 -19.09
C PHE A 372 -2.55 3.22 -18.10
N SER A 373 -1.68 2.87 -17.15
CA SER A 373 -1.11 3.79 -16.16
C SER A 373 0.39 3.58 -15.99
N GLY A 374 1.09 4.67 -15.69
CA GLY A 374 2.50 4.67 -15.29
C GLY A 374 2.75 4.30 -13.82
N SER A 375 1.73 3.85 -13.09
CA SER A 375 1.85 3.45 -11.67
C SER A 375 2.89 2.34 -11.49
N GLY A 376 3.67 2.41 -10.40
CA GLY A 376 4.75 1.47 -10.07
C GLY A 376 6.15 1.92 -10.50
N ALA A 377 6.28 2.82 -11.46
CA ALA A 377 7.59 3.28 -11.95
C ALA A 377 8.40 4.01 -10.88
N ASP A 378 7.75 4.77 -10.01
CA ASP A 378 8.40 5.52 -8.93
C ASP A 378 8.98 4.61 -7.84
N GLU A 379 8.21 3.63 -7.45
CA GLU A 379 8.57 2.61 -6.47
C GLU A 379 9.73 1.75 -6.98
N LEU A 380 9.63 1.33 -8.23
CA LEU A 380 10.55 0.37 -8.84
C LEU A 380 11.91 0.98 -9.21
N LEU A 381 11.92 2.25 -9.65
CA LEU A 381 13.09 2.91 -10.26
C LEU A 381 13.57 4.15 -9.48
N ALA A 382 13.31 4.19 -8.17
CA ALA A 382 13.75 5.26 -7.27
C ALA A 382 13.25 6.66 -7.70
N GLY A 383 11.95 6.78 -8.00
CA GLY A 383 11.35 8.01 -8.52
C GLY A 383 11.07 9.10 -7.47
N TYR A 384 11.04 8.77 -6.19
CA TYR A 384 10.70 9.72 -5.12
C TYR A 384 11.91 10.54 -4.65
N ASP A 385 11.66 11.79 -4.23
CA ASP A 385 12.74 12.66 -3.71
C ASP A 385 13.41 12.11 -2.45
N ARG A 386 12.71 11.31 -1.64
CA ARG A 386 13.31 10.64 -0.49
C ARG A 386 14.43 9.66 -0.88
N HIS A 387 14.35 9.02 -2.04
CA HIS A 387 15.38 8.11 -2.53
C HIS A 387 16.74 8.81 -2.77
N LYS A 388 16.74 10.14 -3.02
CA LYS A 388 17.98 10.92 -3.16
C LYS A 388 18.81 10.98 -1.86
N ARG A 389 18.16 10.77 -0.71
CA ARG A 389 18.78 10.77 0.61
C ARG A 389 19.09 9.37 1.13
N SER A 390 18.70 8.34 0.37
CA SER A 390 18.88 6.95 0.75
C SER A 390 20.30 6.48 0.51
N ALA A 391 20.91 5.81 1.50
CA ALA A 391 22.15 5.08 1.34
C ALA A 391 21.95 3.70 0.68
N GLU A 392 20.71 3.16 0.68
CA GLU A 392 20.39 1.80 0.25
C GLU A 392 19.17 1.79 -0.68
N ILE A 393 19.30 2.46 -1.83
CA ILE A 393 18.21 2.70 -2.80
C ILE A 393 17.44 1.42 -3.18
N ASN A 394 18.14 0.30 -3.41
CA ASN A 394 17.50 -0.96 -3.80
C ASN A 394 16.62 -1.53 -2.67
N ARG A 395 17.00 -1.34 -1.41
CA ARG A 395 16.18 -1.71 -0.25
C ARG A 395 14.93 -0.84 -0.13
N ASP A 396 15.06 0.47 -0.37
CA ASP A 396 13.91 1.36 -0.38
C ASP A 396 12.93 1.03 -1.52
N CYS A 397 13.43 0.77 -2.73
CA CYS A 397 12.60 0.30 -3.83
C CYS A 397 11.90 -1.02 -3.50
N TYR A 398 12.61 -1.97 -2.88
CA TYR A 398 12.03 -3.24 -2.44
C TYR A 398 10.90 -3.02 -1.42
N ALA A 399 11.12 -2.18 -0.40
CA ALA A 399 10.12 -1.88 0.60
C ALA A 399 8.91 -1.14 0.02
N ASP A 400 9.10 -0.27 -0.98
CA ASP A 400 8.01 0.39 -1.68
C ASP A 400 7.17 -0.60 -2.50
N ILE A 401 7.81 -1.52 -3.22
CA ILE A 401 7.13 -2.58 -3.99
C ILE A 401 6.44 -3.58 -3.04
N LEU A 402 7.06 -3.93 -1.92
CA LEU A 402 6.47 -4.80 -0.91
C LEU A 402 5.12 -4.27 -0.38
N LYS A 403 4.98 -2.96 -0.29
CA LYS A 403 3.80 -2.27 0.27
C LYS A 403 2.93 -1.56 -0.76
N ILE A 404 3.17 -1.79 -2.05
CA ILE A 404 2.46 -1.08 -3.11
C ILE A 404 0.95 -1.37 -3.08
N TYR A 405 0.57 -2.59 -2.68
CA TYR A 405 -0.83 -3.02 -2.58
C TYR A 405 -1.64 -2.20 -1.57
N GLU A 406 -1.03 -1.82 -0.44
CA GLU A 406 -1.68 -1.02 0.60
C GLU A 406 -1.78 0.47 0.25
N ARG A 407 -0.76 0.97 -0.45
CA ARG A 407 -0.56 2.41 -0.67
C ARG A 407 -1.19 2.92 -1.95
N ASN A 408 -1.00 2.17 -3.04
CA ASN A 408 -1.30 2.65 -4.38
C ASN A 408 -2.34 1.81 -5.11
N THR A 409 -2.13 0.48 -5.25
CA THR A 409 -2.95 -0.32 -6.17
C THR A 409 -4.40 -0.45 -5.73
N TYR A 410 -4.68 -0.55 -4.41
CA TYR A 410 -6.07 -0.53 -3.92
C TYR A 410 -6.78 0.77 -4.28
N ARG A 411 -6.15 1.92 -4.00
CA ARG A 411 -6.69 3.24 -4.38
C ARG A 411 -6.97 3.33 -5.87
N ASP A 412 -6.00 2.93 -6.70
CA ASP A 412 -6.06 3.04 -8.14
C ASP A 412 -7.15 2.12 -8.72
N ASP A 413 -7.28 0.91 -8.19
CA ASP A 413 -8.29 -0.07 -8.57
C ASP A 413 -9.72 0.40 -8.23
N VAL A 414 -9.99 0.81 -6.99
CA VAL A 414 -11.36 1.21 -6.61
C VAL A 414 -11.82 2.48 -7.33
N VAL A 415 -10.91 3.40 -7.63
CA VAL A 415 -11.19 4.64 -8.36
C VAL A 415 -11.51 4.38 -9.82
N SER A 416 -10.70 3.56 -10.50
CA SER A 416 -10.94 3.21 -11.91
C SER A 416 -12.18 2.34 -12.06
N MET A 417 -12.38 1.36 -11.17
CA MET A 417 -13.54 0.49 -11.21
C MET A 417 -14.86 1.16 -10.85
N ASN A 418 -14.83 2.23 -10.05
CA ASN A 418 -16.05 3.04 -9.89
C ASN A 418 -16.54 3.65 -11.21
N ASN A 419 -15.64 3.81 -12.17
CA ASN A 419 -15.93 4.23 -13.53
C ASN A 419 -16.06 3.06 -14.52
N ASN A 420 -16.10 1.81 -14.04
CA ASN A 420 -16.14 0.59 -14.86
C ASN A 420 -14.94 0.51 -15.84
N ILE A 421 -13.77 0.95 -15.40
CA ILE A 421 -12.53 0.97 -16.19
C ILE A 421 -11.49 0.04 -15.56
N GLU A 422 -10.99 -0.89 -16.36
CA GLU A 422 -9.86 -1.73 -16.00
C GLU A 422 -8.54 -0.97 -16.12
N LEU A 423 -7.76 -0.91 -15.03
CA LEU A 423 -6.44 -0.30 -15.04
C LEU A 423 -5.36 -1.34 -15.31
N ARG A 424 -4.51 -1.10 -16.33
CA ARG A 424 -3.35 -1.90 -16.70
C ARG A 424 -2.07 -1.15 -16.34
N VAL A 425 -1.17 -1.82 -15.59
CA VAL A 425 0.02 -1.22 -14.98
C VAL A 425 1.30 -1.94 -15.41
N PRO A 426 1.86 -1.64 -16.61
CA PRO A 426 2.99 -2.37 -17.18
C PRO A 426 4.25 -2.38 -16.30
N TYR A 427 4.53 -1.29 -15.57
CA TYR A 427 5.69 -1.25 -14.65
C TYR A 427 5.59 -2.26 -13.49
N LEU A 428 4.40 -2.77 -13.21
CA LEU A 428 4.16 -3.83 -12.22
C LEU A 428 4.05 -5.22 -12.87
N ASP A 429 4.63 -5.43 -14.05
CA ASP A 429 4.82 -6.78 -14.60
C ASP A 429 5.81 -7.56 -13.74
N LYS A 430 5.43 -8.79 -13.35
CA LYS A 430 6.22 -9.66 -12.43
C LYS A 430 7.68 -9.81 -12.87
N ARG A 431 7.92 -10.03 -14.18
CA ARG A 431 9.27 -10.22 -14.75
C ARG A 431 10.06 -8.92 -14.75
N LEU A 432 9.41 -7.81 -15.11
CA LEU A 432 10.02 -6.47 -15.08
C LEU A 432 10.39 -6.08 -13.64
N VAL A 433 9.50 -6.34 -12.66
CA VAL A 433 9.76 -6.05 -11.24
C VAL A 433 10.96 -6.87 -10.74
N ASP A 434 10.99 -8.19 -10.99
CA ASP A 434 12.12 -9.03 -10.58
C ASP A 434 13.45 -8.57 -11.18
N TYR A 435 13.45 -8.20 -12.44
CA TYR A 435 14.64 -7.66 -13.11
C TYR A 435 15.07 -6.31 -12.53
N CYS A 436 14.12 -5.37 -12.40
CA CYS A 436 14.41 -4.01 -11.97
C CYS A 436 14.90 -3.93 -10.52
N LEU A 437 14.41 -4.77 -9.62
CA LEU A 437 14.89 -4.79 -8.24
C LEU A 437 16.37 -5.15 -8.13
N LYS A 438 16.92 -5.88 -9.10
CA LYS A 438 18.33 -6.29 -9.18
C LYS A 438 19.21 -5.33 -9.99
N ILE A 439 18.66 -4.28 -10.58
CA ILE A 439 19.44 -3.23 -11.25
C ILE A 439 20.28 -2.50 -10.19
N PRO A 440 21.63 -2.34 -10.39
CA PRO A 440 22.46 -1.59 -9.46
C PRO A 440 21.93 -0.19 -9.16
N ALA A 441 21.98 0.19 -7.90
CA ALA A 441 21.43 1.47 -7.41
C ALA A 441 21.89 2.70 -8.23
N GLY A 442 23.18 2.71 -8.68
CA GLY A 442 23.74 3.79 -9.51
C GLY A 442 23.13 3.91 -10.91
N TYR A 443 22.34 2.93 -11.34
CA TYR A 443 21.58 2.99 -12.60
C TYR A 443 20.09 3.33 -12.41
N LYS A 444 19.61 3.35 -11.17
CA LYS A 444 18.31 3.91 -10.82
C LYS A 444 18.41 5.39 -10.47
N MET A 445 19.46 5.73 -9.70
CA MET A 445 19.76 7.10 -9.28
C MET A 445 21.21 7.45 -9.63
N ARG A 446 21.41 8.51 -10.40
CA ARG A 446 22.75 8.98 -10.78
C ARG A 446 22.90 10.47 -10.48
N ALA A 447 23.78 10.83 -9.59
CA ALA A 447 23.82 12.14 -8.97
C ALA A 447 22.41 12.49 -8.43
N ASP A 448 21.86 13.64 -8.77
CA ASP A 448 20.50 14.05 -8.37
C ASP A 448 19.38 13.62 -9.34
N THR A 449 19.71 12.75 -10.33
CA THR A 449 18.76 12.31 -11.36
C THR A 449 18.15 10.97 -10.98
N ASN A 450 16.87 10.98 -10.62
CA ASN A 450 16.07 9.79 -10.35
C ASN A 450 15.62 9.09 -11.63
N LYS A 451 15.28 7.78 -11.55
CA LYS A 451 14.86 6.95 -12.72
C LYS A 451 15.85 6.98 -13.87
N TRP A 452 17.14 7.05 -13.60
CA TRP A 452 18.16 7.29 -14.62
C TRP A 452 18.03 6.31 -15.80
N ILE A 453 17.93 5.01 -15.56
CA ILE A 453 17.80 3.99 -16.61
C ILE A 453 16.55 4.20 -17.49
N LEU A 454 15.42 4.61 -16.93
CA LEU A 454 14.20 4.90 -17.69
C LEU A 454 14.37 6.15 -18.56
N ARG A 455 15.09 7.16 -18.07
CA ARG A 455 15.42 8.37 -18.84
C ARG A 455 16.33 8.06 -20.01
N GLU A 456 17.37 7.27 -19.80
CA GLU A 456 18.26 6.78 -20.86
C GLU A 456 17.46 5.97 -21.91
N THR A 457 16.61 5.05 -21.43
CA THR A 457 15.75 4.27 -22.34
C THR A 457 14.79 5.16 -23.13
N ALA A 458 14.24 6.22 -22.52
CA ALA A 458 13.39 7.18 -23.22
C ALA A 458 14.16 7.93 -24.32
N MET A 459 15.42 8.32 -24.07
CA MET A 459 16.29 8.92 -25.10
C MET A 459 16.62 7.95 -26.22
N ASP A 460 16.95 6.68 -25.89
CA ASP A 460 17.20 5.62 -26.87
C ASP A 460 15.97 5.29 -27.74
N LEU A 461 14.78 5.52 -27.22
CA LEU A 461 13.51 5.43 -27.96
C LEU A 461 13.24 6.64 -28.85
N GLY A 462 14.06 7.69 -28.75
CA GLY A 462 13.90 8.94 -29.52
C GLY A 462 12.86 9.90 -28.93
N LEU A 463 12.53 9.78 -27.66
CA LEU A 463 11.68 10.75 -26.95
C LEU A 463 12.44 12.06 -26.71
N PRO A 464 11.73 13.20 -26.60
CA PRO A 464 12.37 14.52 -26.43
C PRO A 464 13.28 14.55 -25.19
N GLU A 465 14.48 15.13 -25.33
CA GLU A 465 15.45 15.29 -24.26
C GLU A 465 14.85 16.05 -23.05
N GLU A 466 14.00 17.03 -23.29
CA GLU A 466 13.31 17.81 -22.27
C GLU A 466 12.49 16.90 -21.31
N LEU A 467 11.88 15.83 -21.84
CA LEU A 467 11.17 14.84 -21.03
C LEU A 467 12.11 14.15 -20.04
N SER A 468 13.32 13.81 -20.51
CA SER A 468 14.34 13.15 -19.70
C SER A 468 14.93 14.07 -18.62
N LEU A 469 14.86 15.37 -18.79
CA LEU A 469 15.35 16.38 -17.82
C LEU A 469 14.27 16.86 -16.85
N ARG A 470 12.97 16.60 -17.13
CA ARG A 470 11.87 17.07 -16.30
C ARG A 470 11.95 16.51 -14.88
N LYS A 471 11.89 17.41 -13.87
CA LYS A 471 11.71 17.04 -12.48
C LYS A 471 10.30 16.49 -12.27
N LYS A 472 10.19 15.43 -11.45
CA LYS A 472 8.90 14.86 -11.09
C LYS A 472 8.06 15.86 -10.28
N GLN A 473 6.77 15.94 -10.59
CA GLN A 473 5.76 16.59 -9.78
C GLN A 473 4.66 15.57 -9.46
N ALA A 474 4.20 15.52 -8.20
CA ALA A 474 3.12 14.61 -7.83
C ALA A 474 1.78 15.12 -8.41
N ALA A 475 0.95 14.19 -8.89
CA ALA A 475 -0.25 14.46 -9.67
C ALA A 475 -1.23 15.45 -9.00
N GLN A 476 -1.43 15.37 -7.67
CA GLN A 476 -2.32 16.26 -6.93
C GLN A 476 -1.86 17.74 -6.92
N TYR A 477 -0.55 17.98 -7.01
CA TYR A 477 0.01 19.33 -7.08
C TYR A 477 0.02 19.87 -8.52
N GLY A 478 0.43 19.04 -9.48
CA GLY A 478 0.47 19.39 -10.89
C GLY A 478 -0.92 19.65 -11.50
N SER A 479 -1.94 18.91 -11.06
CA SER A 479 -3.37 19.13 -11.40
C SER A 479 -4.03 20.26 -10.64
N ARG A 480 -3.41 20.77 -9.55
CA ARG A 480 -3.94 21.74 -8.59
C ARG A 480 -5.14 21.26 -7.75
N PHE A 481 -5.43 19.97 -7.70
CA PHE A 481 -6.52 19.47 -6.85
C PHE A 481 -6.22 19.60 -5.36
N ASP A 482 -4.97 19.49 -4.94
CA ASP A 482 -4.57 19.83 -3.56
C ASP A 482 -4.95 21.28 -3.18
N LYS A 483 -4.76 22.23 -4.13
CA LYS A 483 -5.17 23.64 -3.96
C LYS A 483 -6.70 23.78 -3.93
N ALA A 484 -7.42 22.99 -4.73
CA ALA A 484 -8.89 22.98 -4.73
C ALA A 484 -9.44 22.53 -3.39
N ILE A 485 -8.93 21.42 -2.82
CA ILE A 485 -9.29 20.94 -1.48
C ILE A 485 -9.05 22.03 -0.43
N GLY A 486 -7.91 22.74 -0.49
CA GLY A 486 -7.62 23.84 0.42
C GLY A 486 -8.57 25.03 0.29
N LYS A 487 -9.03 25.37 -0.93
CA LYS A 487 -10.04 26.42 -1.16
C LYS A 487 -11.41 26.01 -0.61
N LEU A 488 -11.80 24.75 -0.81
CA LEU A 488 -13.07 24.20 -0.30
C LEU A 488 -13.05 24.14 1.23
N ALA A 489 -11.95 23.70 1.84
CA ALA A 489 -11.78 23.70 3.29
C ALA A 489 -11.95 25.12 3.89
N LYS A 490 -11.30 26.12 3.30
CA LYS A 490 -11.48 27.52 3.73
C LYS A 490 -12.91 28.01 3.55
N ARG A 491 -13.59 27.67 2.46
CA ARG A 491 -15.00 28.05 2.21
C ARG A 491 -15.92 27.41 3.24
N ALA A 492 -15.65 26.17 3.65
CA ALA A 492 -16.41 25.45 4.67
C ALA A 492 -16.08 25.87 6.12
N GLY A 493 -15.08 26.74 6.33
CA GLY A 493 -14.63 27.13 7.66
C GLY A 493 -13.84 26.06 8.41
N ALA A 494 -13.36 25.03 7.70
CA ALA A 494 -12.53 23.97 8.30
C ALA A 494 -11.10 24.48 8.55
N GLY A 495 -10.52 24.12 9.70
CA GLY A 495 -9.17 24.50 10.09
C GLY A 495 -8.10 23.87 9.20
N THR A 496 -8.32 22.61 8.76
CA THR A 496 -7.40 21.85 7.93
C THR A 496 -8.10 21.19 6.74
N LYS A 497 -7.31 20.76 5.72
CA LYS A 497 -7.85 19.98 4.60
C LYS A 497 -8.38 18.61 5.07
N THR A 498 -7.71 17.98 6.03
CA THR A 498 -8.13 16.70 6.60
C THR A 498 -9.47 16.82 7.30
N GLU A 499 -9.64 17.86 8.12
CA GLU A 499 -10.92 18.15 8.78
C GLU A 499 -12.05 18.34 7.75
N TYR A 500 -11.79 19.05 6.65
CA TYR A 500 -12.74 19.18 5.57
C TYR A 500 -13.10 17.84 4.93
N LEU A 501 -12.13 16.95 4.73
CA LEU A 501 -12.37 15.63 4.12
C LEU A 501 -13.13 14.69 5.06
N LYS A 502 -13.03 14.83 6.38
CA LYS A 502 -13.78 14.03 7.38
C LYS A 502 -15.30 14.10 7.19
N GLN A 503 -15.84 15.19 6.65
CA GLN A 503 -17.28 15.30 6.38
C GLN A 503 -17.81 14.27 5.35
N PHE A 504 -16.91 13.69 4.53
CA PHE A 504 -17.24 12.69 3.51
C PHE A 504 -16.97 11.26 3.96
N TYR A 505 -16.29 11.07 5.11
CA TYR A 505 -15.98 9.77 5.67
C TYR A 505 -15.94 9.85 7.20
N ASP A 506 -16.97 9.33 7.84
CA ASP A 506 -17.28 9.45 9.27
C ASP A 506 -16.44 8.54 10.19
N ARG A 507 -15.43 7.86 9.63
CA ARG A 507 -14.57 6.92 10.36
C ARG A 507 -13.13 7.41 10.38
N HIS A 508 -12.36 6.87 11.33
CA HIS A 508 -10.91 6.96 11.25
C HIS A 508 -10.37 6.08 10.13
N ASN A 509 -9.24 6.47 9.55
CA ASN A 509 -8.61 5.70 8.48
C ASN A 509 -8.24 4.29 8.96
N LEU A 510 -7.45 4.19 10.04
CA LEU A 510 -7.07 2.94 10.71
C LEU A 510 -6.82 3.20 12.20
N LYS A 511 -6.85 2.13 13.02
CA LYS A 511 -6.46 2.10 14.43
C LYS A 511 -4.98 1.77 14.54
N LEU A 512 -4.18 2.60 15.19
CA LEU A 512 -2.73 2.47 15.25
C LEU A 512 -2.21 2.35 16.68
N GLY A 513 -1.17 1.55 16.85
CA GLY A 513 -0.27 1.59 18.00
C GLY A 513 1.00 2.36 17.63
N VAL A 514 1.60 3.03 18.58
CA VAL A 514 2.84 3.80 18.37
C VAL A 514 4.01 3.14 19.10
N LEU A 515 5.08 2.77 18.38
CA LEU A 515 6.36 2.45 19.02
C LEU A 515 6.92 3.74 19.62
N PHE A 516 6.83 3.84 20.94
CA PHE A 516 6.98 5.09 21.68
C PHE A 516 8.25 5.10 22.51
N SER A 517 9.20 5.99 22.14
CA SER A 517 10.49 6.15 22.80
C SER A 517 10.56 7.35 23.75
N SER A 518 9.47 8.06 24.00
CA SER A 518 9.39 9.33 24.73
C SER A 518 10.06 10.55 24.05
N GLY A 519 10.85 10.30 23.01
CA GLY A 519 11.56 11.32 22.26
C GLY A 519 10.71 12.09 21.25
N LYS A 520 11.29 13.15 20.68
CA LYS A 520 10.64 14.05 19.72
C LYS A 520 10.08 13.32 18.49
N ASP A 521 10.80 12.32 17.97
CA ASP A 521 10.46 11.66 16.70
C ASP A 521 9.23 10.77 16.81
N SER A 522 9.14 9.96 17.89
CA SER A 522 7.95 9.14 18.13
C SER A 522 6.71 9.99 18.41
N ASN A 523 6.86 11.10 19.15
CA ASN A 523 5.79 12.06 19.39
C ASN A 523 5.35 12.75 18.09
N TYR A 524 6.29 13.19 17.27
CA TYR A 524 5.99 13.88 16.03
C TYR A 524 5.37 12.95 14.99
N ALA A 525 5.89 11.72 14.86
CA ALA A 525 5.30 10.70 14.00
C ALA A 525 3.83 10.43 14.38
N MET A 526 3.55 10.29 15.68
CA MET A 526 2.20 10.11 16.21
C MET A 526 1.29 11.29 15.85
N HIS A 527 1.75 12.52 16.10
CA HIS A 527 1.00 13.74 15.77
C HIS A 527 0.63 13.81 14.28
N ILE A 528 1.58 13.53 13.37
CA ILE A 528 1.32 13.50 11.93
C ILE A 528 0.19 12.51 11.59
N MET A 529 0.19 11.33 12.22
CA MET A 529 -0.84 10.32 11.95
C MET A 529 -2.21 10.76 12.48
N GLN A 530 -2.28 11.38 13.67
CA GLN A 530 -3.53 11.94 14.19
C GLN A 530 -4.09 13.05 13.31
N GLU A 531 -3.24 13.96 12.82
CA GLU A 531 -3.62 15.01 11.89
C GLU A 531 -4.14 14.46 10.55
N GLN A 532 -3.71 13.26 10.16
CA GLN A 532 -4.19 12.55 8.98
C GLN A 532 -5.41 11.65 9.24
N ASN A 533 -6.10 11.82 10.39
CA ASN A 533 -7.30 11.08 10.77
C ASN A 533 -7.08 9.58 11.09
N TYR A 534 -5.89 9.21 11.56
CA TYR A 534 -5.68 7.89 12.14
C TYR A 534 -6.00 7.92 13.64
N SER A 535 -6.60 6.85 14.17
CA SER A 535 -6.85 6.72 15.60
C SER A 535 -5.64 6.10 16.28
N ILE A 536 -5.11 6.77 17.31
CA ILE A 536 -4.03 6.22 18.13
C ILE A 536 -4.66 5.54 19.36
N GLU A 537 -4.62 4.22 19.38
CA GLU A 537 -5.28 3.40 20.41
C GLU A 537 -4.36 3.13 21.62
N CYS A 538 -3.05 3.01 21.40
CA CYS A 538 -2.08 2.77 22.45
C CYS A 538 -0.67 3.19 22.08
N LEU A 539 0.15 3.44 23.10
CA LEU A 539 1.60 3.56 23.02
C LEU A 539 2.24 2.23 23.41
N ILE A 540 3.36 1.89 22.78
CA ILE A 540 4.11 0.65 23.03
C ILE A 540 5.56 1.04 23.32
N THR A 541 6.02 0.81 24.53
CA THR A 541 7.38 1.13 24.97
C THR A 541 8.13 -0.14 25.35
N ILE A 542 9.33 -0.30 24.77
CA ILE A 542 10.24 -1.40 25.11
C ILE A 542 11.35 -0.84 26.00
N LYS A 543 11.44 -1.36 27.23
CA LYS A 543 12.47 -0.96 28.22
C LYS A 543 13.60 -1.95 28.18
N SER A 544 14.78 -1.55 27.68
CA SER A 544 15.97 -2.40 27.71
C SER A 544 16.66 -2.37 29.07
N GLN A 545 17.03 -3.56 29.57
CA GLN A 545 17.91 -3.70 30.74
C GLN A 545 19.39 -3.47 30.39
N ASN A 546 19.71 -3.54 29.09
CA ASN A 546 21.05 -3.27 28.58
C ASN A 546 21.15 -1.78 28.15
N PRO A 547 22.02 -0.99 28.81
CA PRO A 547 22.22 0.42 28.44
C PRO A 547 22.83 0.61 27.04
N ASP A 548 23.42 -0.45 26.47
CA ASP A 548 24.04 -0.46 25.15
C ASP A 548 23.13 -1.11 24.07
N SER A 549 21.83 -1.29 24.37
CA SER A 549 20.88 -1.81 23.37
C SER A 549 20.81 -0.90 22.15
N TYR A 550 20.96 -1.49 20.98
CA TYR A 550 20.98 -0.75 19.71
C TYR A 550 19.61 -0.24 19.27
N MET A 551 18.51 -0.92 19.71
CA MET A 551 17.16 -0.56 19.28
C MET A 551 16.39 0.24 20.33
N PHE A 552 16.61 0.00 21.62
CA PHE A 552 15.68 0.42 22.68
C PHE A 552 16.35 1.13 23.85
N HIS A 553 17.53 1.70 23.65
CA HIS A 553 18.16 2.50 24.70
C HIS A 553 17.70 3.96 24.59
N THR A 554 16.89 4.41 25.57
CA THR A 554 16.45 5.81 25.64
C THR A 554 16.54 6.29 27.09
N PRO A 555 17.33 7.35 27.38
CA PRO A 555 17.35 7.97 28.71
C PRO A 555 15.96 8.43 29.14
N ASN A 556 15.64 8.24 30.43
CA ASN A 556 14.35 8.61 31.03
C ASN A 556 13.12 7.89 30.46
N ILE A 557 13.28 6.74 29.78
CA ILE A 557 12.17 5.94 29.25
C ILE A 557 11.15 5.51 30.32
N SER A 558 11.58 5.47 31.60
CA SER A 558 10.69 5.19 32.74
C SER A 558 9.60 6.24 32.92
N LEU A 559 9.76 7.44 32.33
CA LEU A 559 8.75 8.51 32.34
C LEU A 559 7.78 8.47 31.16
N ALA A 560 7.86 7.46 30.30
CA ALA A 560 6.90 7.29 29.20
C ALA A 560 5.46 7.16 29.72
N ASN A 561 5.26 6.57 30.90
CA ASN A 561 3.94 6.51 31.56
C ASN A 561 3.38 7.90 31.89
N LEU A 562 4.23 8.86 32.29
CA LEU A 562 3.80 10.22 32.60
C LEU A 562 3.35 10.94 31.31
N GLN A 563 4.05 10.71 30.19
CA GLN A 563 3.64 11.25 28.88
C GLN A 563 2.33 10.60 28.40
N ALA A 564 2.19 9.28 28.56
CA ALA A 564 0.96 8.57 28.23
C ALA A 564 -0.25 9.10 29.01
N GLU A 565 -0.08 9.33 30.32
CA GLU A 565 -1.09 9.95 31.18
C GLU A 565 -1.39 11.40 30.75
N ALA A 566 -0.36 12.18 30.41
CA ALA A 566 -0.50 13.55 29.91
C ALA A 566 -1.36 13.63 28.64
N MET A 567 -1.26 12.63 27.78
CA MET A 567 -2.02 12.52 26.52
C MET A 567 -3.36 11.79 26.69
N GLY A 568 -3.54 11.04 27.80
CA GLY A 568 -4.72 10.19 28.01
C GLY A 568 -4.76 8.97 27.09
N ILE A 569 -3.59 8.45 26.67
CA ILE A 569 -3.45 7.30 25.77
C ILE A 569 -2.91 6.12 26.58
N PRO A 570 -3.50 4.89 26.47
CA PRO A 570 -3.01 3.70 27.14
C PRO A 570 -1.56 3.37 26.74
N LEU A 571 -0.77 2.88 27.71
CA LEU A 571 0.62 2.47 27.51
C LEU A 571 0.79 0.98 27.74
N ILE A 572 1.38 0.29 26.76
CA ILE A 572 1.92 -1.07 26.89
C ILE A 572 3.42 -0.95 27.14
N GLU A 573 3.87 -1.50 28.23
CA GLU A 573 5.29 -1.62 28.56
C GLU A 573 5.74 -3.07 28.46
N GLU A 574 6.90 -3.29 27.82
CA GLU A 574 7.58 -4.58 27.75
C GLU A 574 9.03 -4.40 28.14
N THR A 575 9.62 -5.37 28.82
CA THR A 575 11.01 -5.31 29.26
C THR A 575 11.82 -6.34 28.50
N THR A 576 12.91 -5.90 27.86
CA THR A 576 13.86 -6.78 27.17
C THR A 576 15.19 -6.85 27.90
N ARG A 577 15.92 -7.96 27.74
CA ARG A 577 17.30 -8.09 28.22
C ARG A 577 18.29 -7.30 27.39
N GLY A 578 17.89 -6.82 26.22
CA GLY A 578 18.75 -6.04 25.33
C GLY A 578 19.73 -6.89 24.51
N GLU A 579 19.40 -8.17 24.28
CA GLU A 579 20.16 -9.06 23.40
C GLU A 579 19.54 -9.05 22.00
N LYS A 580 20.37 -8.93 20.98
CA LYS A 580 20.00 -8.56 19.61
C LYS A 580 18.83 -9.31 18.98
N GLU A 581 18.69 -10.63 19.19
CA GLU A 581 17.57 -11.40 18.62
C GLU A 581 16.38 -11.49 19.60
N THR A 582 16.65 -11.50 20.91
CA THR A 582 15.60 -11.55 21.95
C THR A 582 14.77 -10.27 21.96
N GLU A 583 15.37 -9.11 21.70
CA GLU A 583 14.67 -7.82 21.58
C GLU A 583 13.54 -7.84 20.54
N LEU A 584 13.70 -8.59 19.45
CA LEU A 584 12.69 -8.67 18.40
C LEU A 584 11.47 -9.49 18.84
N GLU A 585 11.70 -10.57 19.57
CA GLU A 585 10.61 -11.40 20.08
C GLU A 585 9.83 -10.65 21.17
N ASP A 586 10.52 -9.92 22.05
CA ASP A 586 9.90 -9.08 23.07
C ASP A 586 9.06 -7.96 22.41
N MET A 587 9.58 -7.30 21.37
CA MET A 587 8.85 -6.32 20.57
C MET A 587 7.60 -6.97 19.91
N LYS A 588 7.75 -8.14 19.31
CA LYS A 588 6.65 -8.88 18.69
C LYS A 588 5.54 -9.21 19.72
N ASN A 589 5.93 -9.63 20.92
CA ASN A 589 4.98 -9.92 22.00
C ASN A 589 4.22 -8.66 22.45
N ALA A 590 4.92 -7.52 22.60
CA ALA A 590 4.29 -6.25 22.93
C ALA A 590 3.29 -5.80 21.84
N ILE A 591 3.68 -5.88 20.57
CA ILE A 591 2.81 -5.54 19.43
C ILE A 591 1.62 -6.50 19.34
N LEU A 592 1.82 -7.81 19.57
CA LEU A 592 0.75 -8.80 19.58
C LEU A 592 -0.26 -8.52 20.72
N ARG A 593 0.24 -8.10 21.89
CA ARG A 593 -0.61 -7.66 23.01
C ARG A 593 -1.42 -6.43 22.63
N ALA A 594 -0.80 -5.42 22.03
CA ALA A 594 -1.49 -4.24 21.52
C ALA A 594 -2.59 -4.59 20.52
N LYS A 595 -2.30 -5.52 19.60
CA LYS A 595 -3.29 -6.00 18.62
C LYS A 595 -4.48 -6.69 19.30
N LYS A 596 -4.25 -7.51 20.31
CA LYS A 596 -5.31 -8.23 21.03
C LYS A 596 -6.15 -7.33 21.94
N GLU A 597 -5.52 -6.40 22.66
CA GLU A 597 -6.19 -5.56 23.66
C GLU A 597 -6.88 -4.35 23.03
N PHE A 598 -6.29 -3.74 22.01
CA PHE A 598 -6.75 -2.48 21.42
C PHE A 598 -7.23 -2.61 19.98
N GLY A 599 -7.07 -3.78 19.35
CA GLY A 599 -7.53 -4.02 17.99
C GLY A 599 -6.79 -3.16 16.94
N ILE A 600 -5.51 -2.87 17.15
CA ILE A 600 -4.72 -2.07 16.21
C ILE A 600 -4.57 -2.78 14.86
N GLU A 601 -4.60 -1.99 13.79
CA GLU A 601 -4.46 -2.40 12.40
C GLU A 601 -3.09 -2.03 11.82
N GLY A 602 -2.33 -1.22 12.55
CA GLY A 602 -0.98 -0.80 12.15
C GLY A 602 -0.15 -0.23 13.27
N ILE A 603 1.13 -0.04 12.97
CA ILE A 603 2.15 0.50 13.88
C ILE A 603 2.74 1.79 13.29
N VAL A 604 2.90 2.79 14.14
CA VAL A 604 3.64 4.02 13.83
C VAL A 604 5.02 3.94 14.43
N THR A 605 6.04 4.33 13.66
CA THR A 605 7.43 4.45 14.11
C THR A 605 8.00 5.83 13.78
N GLY A 606 8.81 6.35 14.70
CA GLY A 606 9.56 7.59 14.54
C GLY A 606 10.88 7.44 13.75
N ALA A 607 11.15 6.28 13.15
CA ALA A 607 12.40 6.05 12.41
C ALA A 607 12.56 7.05 11.24
N LEU A 608 13.71 7.72 11.18
CA LEU A 608 14.04 8.71 10.15
C LEU A 608 14.91 8.11 9.03
N TYR A 609 16.01 7.39 9.37
CA TYR A 609 16.99 6.89 8.41
C TYR A 609 17.51 5.47 8.70
N SER A 610 17.16 4.86 9.82
CA SER A 610 17.68 3.55 10.23
C SER A 610 16.98 2.40 9.51
N ASN A 611 17.54 1.94 8.38
CA ASN A 611 17.09 0.73 7.69
C ASN A 611 17.10 -0.51 8.60
N TYR A 612 18.07 -0.59 9.52
CA TYR A 612 18.16 -1.68 10.49
C TYR A 612 16.90 -1.81 11.36
N GLN A 613 16.43 -0.68 11.92
CA GLN A 613 15.21 -0.65 12.74
C GLN A 613 13.98 -0.90 11.89
N ARG A 614 13.88 -0.23 10.75
CA ARG A 614 12.75 -0.32 9.83
C ARG A 614 12.47 -1.75 9.36
N GLU A 615 13.48 -2.44 8.82
CA GLU A 615 13.32 -3.82 8.31
C GLU A 615 12.83 -4.78 9.39
N ARG A 616 13.31 -4.63 10.62
CA ARG A 616 12.89 -5.45 11.75
C ARG A 616 11.44 -5.21 12.16
N ILE A 617 11.06 -3.94 12.27
CA ILE A 617 9.70 -3.55 12.58
C ILE A 617 8.77 -4.03 11.46
N GLU A 618 9.13 -3.82 10.19
CA GLU A 618 8.37 -4.25 9.04
C GLU A 618 8.18 -5.77 9.01
N LYS A 619 9.22 -6.55 9.30
CA LYS A 619 9.15 -8.01 9.38
C LYS A 619 8.18 -8.47 10.46
N VAL A 620 8.30 -7.95 11.68
CA VAL A 620 7.42 -8.30 12.80
C VAL A 620 5.97 -7.93 12.50
N CYS A 621 5.75 -6.74 11.95
CA CYS A 621 4.39 -6.29 11.60
C CYS A 621 3.78 -7.13 10.45
N ASP A 622 4.59 -7.53 9.48
CA ASP A 622 4.17 -8.40 8.39
C ASP A 622 3.72 -9.78 8.92
N GLU A 623 4.51 -10.39 9.81
CA GLU A 623 4.16 -11.65 10.48
C GLU A 623 2.86 -11.53 11.31
N LEU A 624 2.58 -10.35 11.84
CA LEU A 624 1.37 -10.08 12.62
C LEU A 624 0.21 -9.55 11.78
N GLY A 625 0.38 -9.36 10.47
CA GLY A 625 -0.63 -8.78 9.56
C GLY A 625 -1.00 -7.34 9.95
N LEU A 626 0.00 -6.52 10.30
CA LEU A 626 -0.14 -5.11 10.66
C LEU A 626 0.54 -4.21 9.64
N LYS A 627 -0.06 -3.06 9.34
CA LYS A 627 0.55 -2.04 8.49
C LYS A 627 1.61 -1.24 9.25
N VAL A 628 2.65 -0.73 8.56
CA VAL A 628 3.69 0.10 9.17
C VAL A 628 3.68 1.49 8.57
N PHE A 629 3.69 2.49 9.43
CA PHE A 629 3.72 3.90 9.09
C PHE A 629 5.01 4.54 9.65
N SER A 630 5.82 5.09 8.76
CA SER A 630 7.05 5.83 9.10
C SER A 630 6.95 7.24 8.47
N PRO A 631 6.13 8.15 9.04
CA PRO A 631 5.84 9.43 8.40
C PRO A 631 7.05 10.35 8.31
N LEU A 632 8.10 10.10 9.09
CA LEU A 632 9.33 10.88 9.12
C LEU A 632 10.41 10.32 8.17
N TRP A 633 10.16 9.19 7.49
CA TRP A 633 11.17 8.51 6.69
C TRP A 633 11.79 9.43 5.62
N HIS A 634 13.11 9.68 5.74
CA HIS A 634 13.89 10.58 4.88
C HIS A 634 13.39 12.03 4.83
N ILE A 635 12.76 12.52 5.90
CA ILE A 635 12.45 13.95 6.03
C ILE A 635 13.75 14.76 6.13
N ASP A 636 13.72 16.01 5.67
CA ASP A 636 14.84 16.93 5.88
C ASP A 636 14.94 17.30 7.36
N GLN A 637 16.11 17.09 7.94
CA GLN A 637 16.37 17.20 9.39
C GLN A 637 16.17 18.62 9.94
N GLU A 638 16.64 19.66 9.22
CA GLU A 638 16.41 21.05 9.62
C GLU A 638 14.92 21.37 9.57
N LYS A 639 14.26 20.95 8.50
CA LYS A 639 12.82 21.14 8.32
C LYS A 639 12.01 20.46 9.44
N GLU A 640 12.38 19.25 9.82
CA GLU A 640 11.75 18.50 10.92
C GLU A 640 11.85 19.25 12.23
N MET A 641 13.06 19.66 12.65
CA MET A 641 13.30 20.37 13.90
C MET A 641 12.52 21.71 13.98
N ARG A 642 12.51 22.47 12.88
CA ARG A 642 11.75 23.71 12.82
C ARG A 642 10.22 23.49 12.84
N GLN A 643 9.73 22.45 12.16
CA GLN A 643 8.32 22.09 12.19
C GLN A 643 7.87 21.69 13.59
N LEU A 644 8.64 20.86 14.30
CA LEU A 644 8.36 20.49 15.70
C LEU A 644 8.13 21.74 16.57
N LEU A 645 9.06 22.69 16.53
CA LEU A 645 8.93 23.94 17.32
C LEU A 645 7.73 24.78 16.86
N SER A 646 7.52 24.90 15.54
CA SER A 646 6.45 25.76 14.98
C SER A 646 5.04 25.27 15.30
N ILE A 647 4.86 23.97 15.50
CA ILE A 647 3.57 23.37 15.88
C ILE A 647 3.37 23.24 17.39
N GLY A 648 4.35 23.71 18.20
CA GLY A 648 4.23 23.85 19.64
C GLY A 648 4.73 22.66 20.44
N PHE A 649 5.66 21.83 19.92
CA PHE A 649 6.36 20.88 20.76
C PHE A 649 7.39 21.59 21.66
N ASP A 650 7.37 21.23 22.94
CA ASP A 650 8.33 21.65 23.96
C ASP A 650 9.12 20.42 24.42
N PHE A 651 10.42 20.42 24.22
CA PHE A 651 11.28 19.29 24.56
C PHE A 651 12.68 19.73 24.99
N ILE A 652 13.34 18.85 25.71
CA ILE A 652 14.73 18.99 26.14
C ILE A 652 15.60 17.92 25.49
N PHE A 653 16.91 18.16 25.40
CA PHE A 653 17.84 17.05 25.15
C PHE A 653 18.08 16.33 26.47
N SER A 654 17.82 15.01 26.47
CA SER A 654 18.04 14.12 27.61
C SER A 654 19.44 13.55 27.65
N SER A 655 20.13 13.49 26.51
CA SER A 655 21.55 13.18 26.42
C SER A 655 22.18 13.83 25.18
N VAL A 656 23.49 14.01 25.22
CA VAL A 656 24.35 14.39 24.10
C VAL A 656 25.58 13.48 24.08
N ALA A 657 26.05 13.08 22.87
CA ALA A 657 27.18 12.18 22.67
C ALA A 657 27.87 12.47 21.33
N ALA A 658 28.23 13.75 21.05
CA ALA A 658 28.86 14.13 19.80
C ALA A 658 29.77 15.33 19.93
N TYR A 659 30.87 15.34 19.17
CA TYR A 659 31.76 16.47 19.06
C TYR A 659 31.01 17.75 18.65
N GLY A 660 31.20 18.83 19.41
CA GLY A 660 30.47 20.09 19.22
C GLY A 660 29.24 20.29 20.10
N LEU A 661 28.80 19.25 20.81
CA LEU A 661 27.80 19.33 21.88
C LEU A 661 28.51 19.12 23.23
N ASP A 662 27.99 19.74 24.28
CA ASP A 662 28.47 19.63 25.64
C ASP A 662 27.31 19.62 26.64
N LYS A 663 27.62 19.53 27.94
CA LYS A 663 26.62 19.51 29.01
C LYS A 663 25.65 20.70 29.02
N SER A 664 25.98 21.82 28.36
CA SER A 664 25.10 22.98 28.31
C SER A 664 23.88 22.77 27.43
N TRP A 665 23.86 21.70 26.65
CA TRP A 665 22.71 21.35 25.78
C TRP A 665 21.66 20.51 26.50
N VAL A 666 22.04 19.73 27.52
CA VAL A 666 21.10 18.83 28.20
C VAL A 666 20.24 19.54 29.25
N GLY A 667 19.03 19.07 29.48
CA GLY A 667 18.11 19.50 30.52
C GLY A 667 17.47 20.88 30.33
N ARG A 668 17.74 21.58 29.24
CA ARG A 668 17.10 22.85 28.88
C ARG A 668 16.21 22.71 27.65
N ARG A 669 15.21 23.55 27.56
CA ARG A 669 14.31 23.60 26.39
C ARG A 669 15.07 24.01 25.14
N ILE A 670 14.73 23.35 24.04
CA ILE A 670 15.29 23.63 22.72
C ILE A 670 14.43 24.66 22.00
N GLU A 671 15.08 25.68 21.43
CA GLU A 671 14.46 26.81 20.75
C GLU A 671 15.00 26.96 19.31
N GLU A 672 14.37 27.81 18.49
CA GLU A 672 14.79 28.09 17.09
C GLU A 672 16.28 28.47 16.99
N ARG A 673 16.80 29.27 17.92
CA ARG A 673 18.24 29.64 17.96
C ARG A 673 19.16 28.44 18.13
N ASP A 674 18.68 27.36 18.77
CA ASP A 674 19.45 26.15 18.98
C ASP A 674 19.46 25.32 17.69
N VAL A 675 18.36 25.29 16.95
CA VAL A 675 18.33 24.68 15.61
C VAL A 675 19.32 25.41 14.70
N ASP A 676 19.40 26.73 14.73
CA ASP A 676 20.41 27.50 13.97
C ASP A 676 21.85 27.12 14.34
N ARG A 677 22.10 26.80 15.62
CA ARG A 677 23.42 26.33 16.07
C ARG A 677 23.71 24.92 15.56
N LEU A 678 22.73 24.01 15.60
CA LEU A 678 22.87 22.64 15.08
C LEU A 678 23.13 22.66 13.56
N VAL A 679 22.44 23.49 12.80
CA VAL A 679 22.66 23.67 11.36
C VAL A 679 24.11 24.16 11.07
N ARG A 680 24.60 25.12 11.85
CA ARG A 680 26.02 25.55 11.73
C ARG A 680 27.01 24.43 12.07
N LEU A 681 26.72 23.62 13.08
CA LEU A 681 27.54 22.45 13.42
C LEU A 681 27.48 21.40 12.31
N ASN A 682 26.30 21.16 11.73
CA ASN A 682 26.17 20.27 10.55
C ASN A 682 27.10 20.74 9.40
N GLN A 683 27.03 22.02 9.05
CA GLN A 683 27.86 22.59 7.98
C GLN A 683 29.37 22.52 8.27
N LYS A 684 29.77 22.61 9.55
CA LYS A 684 31.16 22.65 9.96
C LYS A 684 31.78 21.27 10.16
N ILE A 685 31.06 20.35 10.75
CA ILE A 685 31.58 19.05 11.20
C ILE A 685 30.70 17.86 10.82
N GLY A 686 29.60 18.07 10.09
CA GLY A 686 28.69 16.99 9.66
C GLY A 686 27.76 16.46 10.74
N LEU A 687 27.59 17.19 11.88
CA LEU A 687 26.67 16.78 12.95
C LEU A 687 25.25 16.63 12.44
N ASN A 688 24.56 15.55 12.78
CA ASN A 688 23.18 15.33 12.40
C ASN A 688 22.25 16.30 13.14
N VAL A 689 21.48 17.12 12.39
CA VAL A 689 20.64 18.18 12.97
C VAL A 689 19.46 17.62 13.78
N ALA A 690 18.98 16.43 13.43
CA ALA A 690 17.89 15.74 14.13
C ALA A 690 18.37 14.70 15.16
N GLY A 691 19.68 14.42 15.26
CA GLY A 691 20.22 13.50 16.24
C GLY A 691 20.14 12.02 15.89
N GLU A 692 19.89 11.68 14.61
CA GLU A 692 19.70 10.30 14.13
C GLU A 692 20.95 9.40 14.29
N GLY A 693 22.12 9.97 14.34
CA GLY A 693 23.38 9.23 14.55
C GLY A 693 23.69 8.96 16.03
N GLY A 694 22.76 9.27 16.94
CA GLY A 694 22.99 9.17 18.38
C GLY A 694 23.71 10.39 18.96
N GLU A 695 23.77 11.51 18.22
CA GLU A 695 24.40 12.76 18.69
C GLU A 695 23.69 13.32 19.91
N PHE A 696 22.38 13.12 19.98
CA PHE A 696 21.59 13.48 21.16
C PHE A 696 20.29 12.68 21.20
N GLU A 697 19.76 12.48 22.41
CA GLU A 697 18.41 11.99 22.66
C GLU A 697 17.54 13.12 23.23
N SER A 698 16.25 12.99 23.08
CA SER A 698 15.27 14.02 23.51
C SER A 698 14.18 13.44 24.42
N PHE A 699 13.61 14.32 25.24
CA PHE A 699 12.43 14.03 26.05
C PHE A 699 11.40 15.16 25.88
N VAL A 700 10.16 14.79 25.46
CA VAL A 700 9.08 15.76 25.20
C VAL A 700 8.35 16.10 26.51
N LEU A 701 8.21 17.39 26.78
CA LEU A 701 7.52 17.94 27.94
C LEU A 701 6.09 18.35 27.63
N ASP A 702 5.84 18.81 26.40
CA ASP A 702 4.53 19.24 25.92
C ASP A 702 4.45 19.14 24.39
N GLY A 703 3.23 19.06 23.87
CA GLY A 703 2.95 19.03 22.44
C GLY A 703 1.46 19.16 22.13
N PRO A 704 1.07 19.26 20.86
CA PRO A 704 -0.34 19.47 20.46
C PRO A 704 -1.31 18.41 20.99
N MET A 705 -0.84 17.15 21.16
CA MET A 705 -1.66 16.05 21.62
C MET A 705 -1.67 15.85 23.15
N TYR A 706 -0.92 16.66 23.89
CA TYR A 706 -0.90 16.59 25.35
C TYR A 706 -2.10 17.36 25.94
N ASN A 707 -2.83 16.74 26.86
CA ASN A 707 -3.90 17.38 27.63
C ASN A 707 -3.32 18.16 28.82
N LYS A 708 -2.19 17.70 29.36
CA LYS A 708 -1.41 18.31 30.44
C LYS A 708 0.05 18.41 30.03
N ARG A 709 0.79 19.38 30.54
CA ARG A 709 2.23 19.48 30.32
C ARG A 709 3.01 18.81 31.45
N ILE A 710 4.22 18.36 31.15
CA ILE A 710 5.15 17.80 32.14
C ILE A 710 6.03 18.91 32.67
N GLU A 711 6.00 19.11 33.99
CA GLU A 711 6.90 20.01 34.71
C GLU A 711 7.99 19.21 35.41
N VAL A 712 9.24 19.41 34.99
CA VAL A 712 10.41 18.82 35.64
C VAL A 712 10.76 19.65 36.86
N ARG A 713 10.64 19.06 38.05
CA ARG A 713 10.93 19.72 39.34
C ARG A 713 12.37 19.49 39.81
N ALA A 714 12.91 18.34 39.48
CA ALA A 714 14.28 18.01 39.83
C ALA A 714 14.93 17.13 38.77
N MET A 715 16.16 17.43 38.44
CA MET A 715 16.99 16.65 37.51
C MET A 715 18.46 16.74 37.90
N GLU A 716 19.21 15.73 37.57
CA GLU A 716 20.67 15.68 37.77
C GLU A 716 21.35 15.58 36.40
N VAL A 717 22.31 16.49 36.14
CA VAL A 717 23.12 16.44 34.93
C VAL A 717 24.38 15.64 35.25
N ILE A 718 24.60 14.55 34.52
CA ILE A 718 25.74 13.65 34.63
C ILE A 718 26.63 13.87 33.42
N GLU A 719 27.80 14.44 33.64
CA GLU A 719 28.84 14.63 32.64
C GLU A 719 29.73 13.38 32.62
N LEU A 720 29.85 12.72 31.49
CA LEU A 720 30.69 11.52 31.32
C LEU A 720 32.06 11.90 30.75
N ASP A 721 32.08 12.82 29.78
CA ASP A 721 33.28 13.43 29.20
C ASP A 721 32.93 14.79 28.57
N GLU A 722 33.93 15.42 27.87
CA GLU A 722 33.78 16.77 27.27
C GLU A 722 32.59 16.87 26.29
N TYR A 723 32.23 15.78 25.62
CA TYR A 723 31.19 15.74 24.55
C TYR A 723 30.03 14.83 24.89
N THR A 724 30.05 14.21 26.08
CA THR A 724 29.03 13.24 26.48
C THR A 724 28.44 13.63 27.82
N ALA A 725 27.16 13.91 27.83
CA ALA A 725 26.42 14.23 29.06
C ALA A 725 24.97 13.70 28.95
N LYS A 726 24.38 13.37 30.09
CA LYS A 726 22.97 12.97 30.19
C LYS A 726 22.26 13.60 31.36
N VAL A 727 20.94 13.69 31.25
CA VAL A 727 20.04 14.14 32.32
C VAL A 727 19.31 12.92 32.90
N ASN A 728 19.34 12.80 34.21
CA ASN A 728 18.48 11.94 34.97
C ASN A 728 17.38 12.80 35.63
N ILE A 729 16.12 12.68 35.14
CA ILE A 729 14.98 13.37 35.72
C ILE A 729 14.55 12.59 36.96
N THR A 730 14.69 13.20 38.13
CA THR A 730 14.40 12.57 39.43
C THR A 730 13.02 12.91 39.98
N ASP A 731 12.43 14.04 39.55
CA ASP A 731 11.07 14.43 39.92
C ASP A 731 10.41 15.20 38.77
N ALA A 732 9.24 14.73 38.33
CA ALA A 732 8.41 15.37 37.32
C ALA A 732 6.93 15.13 37.62
N VAL A 733 6.11 16.14 37.33
CA VAL A 733 4.66 16.10 37.59
C VAL A 733 3.87 16.60 36.41
N LEU A 734 2.60 16.20 36.32
CA LEU A 734 1.66 16.76 35.38
C LEU A 734 1.04 18.06 35.91
N VAL A 735 1.01 19.07 35.10
CA VAL A 735 0.35 20.35 35.38
C VAL A 735 -0.63 20.71 34.25
N ASP A 736 -1.69 21.38 34.57
CA ASP A 736 -2.66 21.82 33.57
C ASP A 736 -2.01 22.84 32.61
N LYS A 737 -2.49 22.85 31.38
CA LYS A 737 -2.08 23.88 30.39
C LYS A 737 -2.82 25.17 30.66
N ASP A 738 -2.12 26.29 30.50
CA ASP A 738 -2.69 27.65 30.64
C ASP A 738 -3.68 27.96 29.52
#